data_1104a3f72d066a4b6b92decffe100f59
#
_entry.id   1104a3f72d066a4b6b92decffe100f59
#
_cell.length_a   1.000
_cell.length_b   1.000
_cell.length_c   1.000
_cell.angle_alpha   90.00
_cell.angle_beta   90.00
_cell.angle_gamma   90.00
#
_symmetry.space_group_name_H-M   'P 1'
#
loop_
_entity.id
_entity.type
_entity.pdbx_description
1 polymer ?
#
loop_
_entity_poly.entity_id
_entity_poly.type
_entity_poly.pdbx_seq_one_letter_code
_entity_poly.pdbx_strand_id
1 'polypeptide(L)'
;FALMFAFLSAMYNVVLSDNLCWIYTAWEVTTLCSFLLIGFTKTEEAINNAFRQIVMNMLGGLAFQAAILWLGLQGESRLFSEFLKTAANAAVADPVAAGVFVLPVALLAFAGMTKAAQMPFHTWLLGAMVAPTPTSALLHSSTMVKAGCFLLIKLSPLFLVFPVASAMVVLIGGLTFCLASFMAISQSNAKRVLAYSTIANLGLIVACTGVGTPEAVWAAIFLVIFHAVAKSLLFLCVGTAEHHIGSRDIEDMDGLFERMPRLARFMMLGIMAMFVAPFGMLVSKWATLASFASSGEVLLLVLLAFGSAATFMFWGKWLGKLAGIAAHEQNVELSVHKSEWFALALMAVLTAGACICMPTLSNLLVQPYLVVTYGALGANISVDNMYIMSIIALAVVVMLFGTLGMSKSKKKTVPVYMAGITANSDERLFRGSLGGEVKATSRNWYMNELFGEKVLDKPATIVTAVIMVVGLVASLAGSQVGAENFVGTSLAMYMPLATMNEGLLQTLLGIVLFAIAGPVVGCLLAGLDRKITARMQGRVGPPLLQPYYDVRKLIEKDDVSVNTVEGTYITFALVLTVIGGGVFVAGGNFLMCVFLITLSALFFIVAAYSSRSPYSEVGADRETLQVMAYEPTVLFVAVCMFLALGTXXXXRASRTSAFR
;
A
#
# COMPACT_ATOMS: atom_id res chain seq x y z
N PHE A 1 -26.57 12.96 7.86
CA PHE A 1 -26.96 11.75 7.11
C PHE A 1 -27.57 12.09 5.75
N ALA A 2 -28.51 13.06 5.65
CA ALA A 2 -29.10 13.45 4.35
C ALA A 2 -28.03 13.80 3.31
N LEU A 3 -27.02 14.61 3.68
CA LEU A 3 -25.90 14.94 2.78
C LEU A 3 -25.06 13.72 2.38
N MET A 4 -24.89 12.75 3.29
CA MET A 4 -24.16 11.51 2.98
C MET A 4 -24.95 10.66 1.96
N PHE A 5 -26.28 10.58 2.09
CA PHE A 5 -27.12 9.86 1.12
C PHE A 5 -27.16 10.59 -0.23
N ALA A 6 -27.26 11.93 -0.24
CA ALA A 6 -27.19 12.71 -1.47
C ALA A 6 -25.85 12.51 -2.18
N PHE A 7 -24.75 12.48 -1.41
CA PHE A 7 -23.41 12.19 -1.92
C PHE A 7 -23.33 10.80 -2.54
N LEU A 8 -23.87 9.76 -1.86
CA LEU A 8 -23.88 8.38 -2.38
C LEU A 8 -24.71 8.27 -3.66
N SER A 9 -25.89 8.91 -3.70
CA SER A 9 -26.73 8.97 -4.90
C SER A 9 -25.97 9.55 -6.09
N ALA A 10 -25.28 10.68 -5.85
CA ALA A 10 -24.45 11.30 -6.89
C ALA A 10 -23.31 10.37 -7.34
N MET A 11 -22.67 9.67 -6.39
CA MET A 11 -21.60 8.71 -6.73
C MET A 11 -22.11 7.56 -7.61
N TYR A 12 -23.29 7.00 -7.30
CA TYR A 12 -23.91 5.99 -8.16
C TYR A 12 -24.16 6.53 -9.57
N ASN A 13 -24.64 7.78 -9.67
CA ASN A 13 -24.88 8.43 -10.95
C ASN A 13 -23.56 8.58 -11.75
N VAL A 14 -22.46 9.00 -11.09
CA VAL A 14 -21.12 9.07 -11.73
C VAL A 14 -20.72 7.73 -12.35
N VAL A 15 -20.93 6.63 -11.60
CA VAL A 15 -20.45 5.29 -12.01
C VAL A 15 -21.36 4.65 -13.07
N LEU A 16 -22.68 4.87 -12.97
CA LEU A 16 -23.69 4.17 -13.79
C LEU A 16 -24.06 4.91 -15.08
N SER A 17 -23.73 6.25 -15.18
CA SER A 17 -24.03 7.02 -16.39
C SER A 17 -23.01 6.75 -17.49
N ASP A 18 -23.49 6.78 -18.74
CA ASP A 18 -22.63 6.74 -19.94
C ASP A 18 -22.61 8.09 -20.68
N ASN A 19 -23.18 9.14 -20.13
CA ASN A 19 -23.23 10.46 -20.76
C ASN A 19 -22.36 11.43 -19.96
N LEU A 20 -21.36 12.03 -20.62
CA LEU A 20 -20.38 12.93 -19.99
C LEU A 20 -21.05 14.11 -19.26
N CYS A 21 -22.17 14.63 -19.79
CA CYS A 21 -22.90 15.74 -19.16
C CYS A 21 -23.55 15.31 -17.84
N TRP A 22 -24.15 14.10 -17.80
CA TRP A 22 -24.73 13.56 -16.57
C TRP A 22 -23.66 13.18 -15.56
N ILE A 23 -22.55 12.59 -16.03
CA ILE A 23 -21.38 12.28 -15.19
C ILE A 23 -20.87 13.59 -14.54
N TYR A 24 -20.70 14.65 -15.35
CA TYR A 24 -20.22 15.96 -14.88
C TYR A 24 -21.17 16.57 -13.83
N THR A 25 -22.48 16.54 -14.09
CA THR A 25 -23.49 17.06 -13.14
C THR A 25 -23.37 16.34 -11.80
N ALA A 26 -23.34 15.01 -11.81
CA ALA A 26 -23.21 14.20 -10.60
C ALA A 26 -21.85 14.45 -9.92
N TRP A 27 -20.77 14.62 -10.70
CA TRP A 27 -19.43 14.96 -10.23
C TRP A 27 -19.44 16.23 -9.39
N GLU A 28 -20.14 17.29 -9.86
CA GLU A 28 -20.21 18.55 -9.12
C GLU A 28 -21.11 18.44 -7.88
N VAL A 29 -22.17 17.62 -7.94
CA VAL A 29 -22.96 17.33 -6.73
C VAL A 29 -22.08 16.67 -5.66
N THR A 30 -21.17 15.74 -6.04
CA THR A 30 -20.24 15.16 -5.06
C THR A 30 -19.29 16.21 -4.49
N THR A 31 -18.84 17.19 -5.32
CA THR A 31 -17.98 18.30 -4.88
C THR A 31 -18.70 19.15 -3.84
N LEU A 32 -19.95 19.53 -4.12
CA LEU A 32 -20.78 20.34 -3.22
C LEU A 32 -21.09 19.62 -1.90
N CYS A 33 -21.50 18.35 -1.98
CA CYS A 33 -21.81 17.56 -0.76
C CYS A 33 -20.56 17.42 0.12
N SER A 34 -19.37 17.18 -0.48
CA SER A 34 -18.13 17.06 0.29
C SER A 34 -17.74 18.39 0.94
N PHE A 35 -17.93 19.52 0.24
CA PHE A 35 -17.72 20.86 0.81
C PHE A 35 -18.54 21.04 2.10
N LEU A 36 -19.84 20.71 2.05
CA LEU A 36 -20.74 20.85 3.19
C LEU A 36 -20.41 19.87 4.33
N LEU A 37 -19.96 18.64 3.97
CA LEU A 37 -19.58 17.61 4.95
C LEU A 37 -18.26 17.95 5.66
N ILE A 38 -17.28 18.55 4.97
CA ILE A 38 -16.01 18.97 5.56
C ILE A 38 -16.23 20.17 6.50
N GLY A 39 -17.05 21.13 6.07
CA GLY A 39 -17.38 22.31 6.87
C GLY A 39 -18.41 22.06 7.97
N PHE A 40 -18.81 20.81 8.21
CA PHE A 40 -19.93 20.46 9.10
C PHE A 40 -19.77 20.97 10.53
N THR A 41 -18.54 20.94 11.06
CA THR A 41 -18.26 21.39 12.44
C THR A 41 -18.30 22.90 12.61
N LYS A 42 -18.28 23.66 11.52
CA LYS A 42 -18.35 25.15 11.49
C LYS A 42 -17.21 25.85 12.24
N THR A 43 -16.13 25.14 12.55
CA THR A 43 -14.92 25.79 13.08
C THR A 43 -14.24 26.55 11.95
N GLU A 44 -13.49 27.60 12.28
CA GLU A 44 -12.75 28.40 11.29
C GLU A 44 -11.84 27.49 10.43
N GLU A 45 -11.17 26.54 11.07
CA GLU A 45 -10.31 25.55 10.38
C GLU A 45 -11.12 24.72 9.39
N ALA A 46 -12.31 24.21 9.80
CA ALA A 46 -13.16 23.37 8.94
C ALA A 46 -13.69 24.18 7.74
N ILE A 47 -14.10 25.44 7.97
CA ILE A 47 -14.59 26.33 6.90
C ILE A 47 -13.47 26.58 5.87
N ASN A 48 -12.27 26.95 6.34
CA ASN A 48 -11.12 27.23 5.45
C ASN A 48 -10.73 25.99 4.63
N ASN A 49 -10.75 24.82 5.24
CA ASN A 49 -10.44 23.56 4.55
C ASN A 49 -11.56 23.15 3.57
N ALA A 50 -12.81 23.43 3.90
CA ALA A 50 -13.92 23.21 2.97
C ALA A 50 -13.78 24.10 1.72
N PHE A 51 -13.45 25.40 1.91
CA PHE A 51 -13.19 26.30 0.78
C PHE A 51 -11.98 25.84 -0.05
N ARG A 52 -10.91 25.37 0.58
CA ARG A 52 -9.75 24.78 -0.13
C ARG A 52 -10.21 23.61 -1.02
N GLN A 53 -11.03 22.72 -0.45
CA GLN A 53 -11.51 21.53 -1.16
C GLN A 53 -12.35 21.93 -2.39
N ILE A 54 -13.33 22.85 -2.23
CA ILE A 54 -14.23 23.21 -3.35
C ILE A 54 -13.44 23.92 -4.45
N VAL A 55 -12.55 24.86 -4.11
CA VAL A 55 -11.73 25.59 -5.12
C VAL A 55 -10.87 24.61 -5.94
N MET A 56 -10.17 23.70 -5.28
CA MET A 56 -9.30 22.74 -5.99
C MET A 56 -10.10 21.79 -6.87
N ASN A 57 -11.23 21.27 -6.38
CA ASN A 57 -12.04 20.34 -7.17
C ASN A 57 -12.80 21.05 -8.30
N MET A 58 -13.17 22.33 -8.14
CA MET A 58 -13.78 23.12 -9.21
C MET A 58 -12.80 23.35 -10.37
N LEU A 59 -11.50 23.47 -10.12
CA LEU A 59 -10.52 23.56 -11.21
C LEU A 59 -10.58 22.30 -12.08
N GLY A 60 -10.69 21.13 -11.46
CA GLY A 60 -10.90 19.87 -12.19
C GLY A 60 -12.26 19.84 -12.90
N GLY A 61 -13.29 20.35 -12.25
CA GLY A 61 -14.63 20.46 -12.84
C GLY A 61 -14.66 21.36 -14.07
N LEU A 62 -13.96 22.49 -14.00
CA LEU A 62 -13.83 23.40 -15.17
C LEU A 62 -13.13 22.72 -16.34
N ALA A 63 -12.09 21.94 -16.07
CA ALA A 63 -11.41 21.15 -17.12
C ALA A 63 -12.35 20.09 -17.73
N PHE A 64 -13.13 19.39 -16.87
CA PHE A 64 -14.13 18.43 -17.33
C PHE A 64 -15.14 19.12 -18.26
N GLN A 65 -15.67 20.26 -17.83
CA GLN A 65 -16.65 21.05 -18.62
C GLN A 65 -16.03 21.53 -19.95
N ALA A 66 -14.77 21.99 -19.92
CA ALA A 66 -14.05 22.42 -21.12
C ALA A 66 -13.90 21.26 -22.11
N ALA A 67 -13.64 20.04 -21.62
CA ALA A 67 -13.56 18.84 -22.48
C ALA A 67 -14.92 18.56 -23.17
N ILE A 68 -16.04 18.66 -22.42
CA ILE A 68 -17.39 18.46 -22.97
C ILE A 68 -17.70 19.52 -24.04
N LEU A 69 -17.36 20.78 -23.75
CA LEU A 69 -17.58 21.89 -24.70
C LEU A 69 -16.77 21.69 -25.96
N TRP A 70 -15.49 21.31 -25.84
CA TRP A 70 -14.60 21.03 -26.98
C TRP A 70 -15.19 19.93 -27.87
N LEU A 71 -15.57 18.78 -27.27
CA LEU A 71 -16.19 17.68 -28.02
C LEU A 71 -17.48 18.13 -28.73
N GLY A 72 -18.31 18.94 -28.05
CA GLY A 72 -19.53 19.49 -28.61
C GLY A 72 -19.30 20.42 -29.79
N LEU A 73 -18.25 21.28 -29.74
CA LEU A 73 -17.89 22.20 -30.82
C LEU A 73 -17.36 21.45 -32.05
N GLN A 74 -16.73 20.29 -31.84
CA GLN A 74 -16.23 19.44 -32.94
C GLN A 74 -17.31 18.50 -33.50
N GLY A 75 -18.52 18.51 -32.93
CA GLY A 75 -19.60 17.63 -33.36
C GLY A 75 -19.49 16.20 -32.87
N GLU A 76 -18.61 15.94 -31.86
CA GLU A 76 -18.35 14.60 -31.33
C GLU A 76 -19.39 14.18 -30.30
N SER A 77 -19.55 12.87 -30.12
CA SER A 77 -20.53 12.30 -29.20
C SER A 77 -20.19 12.63 -27.74
N ARG A 78 -21.21 12.90 -26.93
CA ARG A 78 -21.11 13.08 -25.48
C ARG A 78 -21.39 11.79 -24.72
N LEU A 79 -21.65 10.67 -25.42
CA LEU A 79 -21.69 9.34 -24.80
C LEU A 79 -20.27 8.87 -24.56
N PHE A 80 -19.96 8.52 -23.32
CA PHE A 80 -18.59 8.20 -22.91
C PHE A 80 -18.07 6.97 -23.67
N SER A 81 -18.90 5.94 -23.81
CA SER A 81 -18.53 4.72 -24.53
C SER A 81 -18.25 4.97 -26.01
N GLU A 82 -19.02 5.87 -26.67
CA GLU A 82 -18.80 6.25 -28.07
C GLU A 82 -17.53 7.09 -28.20
N PHE A 83 -17.34 8.09 -27.32
CA PHE A 83 -16.14 8.92 -27.29
C PHE A 83 -14.88 8.04 -27.21
N LEU A 84 -14.86 7.04 -26.29
CA LEU A 84 -13.71 6.14 -26.15
C LEU A 84 -13.43 5.36 -27.45
N LYS A 85 -14.48 4.81 -28.08
CA LYS A 85 -14.34 4.04 -29.33
C LYS A 85 -13.91 4.91 -30.49
N THR A 86 -14.53 6.09 -30.65
CA THR A 86 -14.23 7.02 -31.77
C THR A 86 -12.80 7.52 -31.64
N ALA A 87 -12.36 7.94 -30.45
CA ALA A 87 -11.00 8.44 -30.22
C ALA A 87 -9.95 7.35 -30.45
N ALA A 88 -10.20 6.11 -30.00
CA ALA A 88 -9.29 4.98 -30.21
C ALA A 88 -9.19 4.61 -31.69
N ASN A 89 -10.33 4.55 -32.40
CA ASN A 89 -10.38 4.22 -33.83
C ASN A 89 -9.72 5.32 -34.69
N ALA A 90 -9.97 6.59 -34.36
CA ALA A 90 -9.36 7.72 -35.08
C ALA A 90 -7.83 7.66 -34.93
N ALA A 91 -7.32 7.35 -33.74
CA ALA A 91 -5.88 7.26 -33.50
C ALA A 91 -5.19 6.20 -34.38
N VAL A 92 -5.90 5.11 -34.68
CA VAL A 92 -5.37 4.02 -35.54
C VAL A 92 -5.55 4.33 -37.02
N ALA A 93 -6.73 4.85 -37.42
CA ALA A 93 -7.10 5.04 -38.83
C ALA A 93 -6.51 6.32 -39.44
N ASP A 94 -6.53 7.43 -38.69
CA ASP A 94 -6.07 8.74 -39.16
C ASP A 94 -5.52 9.56 -37.98
N PRO A 95 -4.21 9.49 -37.73
CA PRO A 95 -3.59 10.26 -36.64
C PRO A 95 -3.81 11.77 -36.71
N VAL A 96 -4.00 12.36 -37.89
CA VAL A 96 -4.28 13.80 -38.03
C VAL A 96 -5.68 14.11 -37.49
N ALA A 97 -6.68 13.32 -37.89
CA ALA A 97 -8.05 13.46 -37.40
C ALA A 97 -8.15 13.20 -35.89
N ALA A 98 -7.30 12.32 -35.36
CA ALA A 98 -7.24 12.02 -33.94
C ALA A 98 -6.79 13.22 -33.08
N GLY A 99 -6.18 14.25 -33.69
CA GLY A 99 -5.76 15.47 -32.99
C GLY A 99 -6.88 16.14 -32.20
N VAL A 100 -8.11 16.04 -32.67
CA VAL A 100 -9.32 16.58 -32.01
C VAL A 100 -9.46 16.02 -30.59
N PHE A 101 -9.03 14.77 -30.35
CA PHE A 101 -9.22 14.07 -29.08
C PHE A 101 -8.07 14.28 -28.07
N VAL A 102 -6.90 14.78 -28.51
CA VAL A 102 -5.72 14.96 -27.64
C VAL A 102 -6.04 15.85 -26.43
N LEU A 103 -6.63 17.02 -26.69
CA LEU A 103 -6.94 17.99 -25.63
C LEU A 103 -8.04 17.50 -24.68
N PRO A 104 -9.21 17.00 -25.14
CA PRO A 104 -10.23 16.54 -24.21
C PRO A 104 -9.79 15.33 -23.36
N VAL A 105 -8.96 14.42 -23.90
CA VAL A 105 -8.40 13.32 -23.09
C VAL A 105 -7.51 13.88 -21.96
N ALA A 106 -6.65 14.86 -22.26
CA ALA A 106 -5.78 15.50 -21.27
C ALA A 106 -6.60 16.28 -20.20
N LEU A 107 -7.66 16.99 -20.63
CA LEU A 107 -8.54 17.73 -19.72
C LEU A 107 -9.33 16.81 -18.80
N LEU A 108 -9.86 15.70 -19.33
CA LEU A 108 -10.56 14.69 -18.53
C LEU A 108 -9.58 14.00 -17.54
N ALA A 109 -8.35 13.73 -18.01
CA ALA A 109 -7.30 13.18 -17.15
C ALA A 109 -6.95 14.16 -16.02
N PHE A 110 -6.81 15.44 -16.31
CA PHE A 110 -6.60 16.50 -15.31
C PHE A 110 -7.73 16.51 -14.27
N ALA A 111 -9.00 16.47 -14.73
CA ALA A 111 -10.17 16.44 -13.85
C ALA A 111 -10.13 15.21 -12.92
N GLY A 112 -9.77 14.05 -13.46
CA GLY A 112 -9.61 12.81 -12.68
C GLY A 112 -8.51 12.96 -11.62
N MET A 113 -7.38 13.55 -11.98
CA MET A 113 -6.24 13.73 -11.06
C MET A 113 -6.54 14.71 -9.92
N THR A 114 -7.28 15.80 -10.16
CA THR A 114 -7.67 16.74 -9.10
C THR A 114 -8.57 16.05 -8.07
N LYS A 115 -9.59 15.31 -8.54
CA LYS A 115 -10.52 14.58 -7.68
C LYS A 115 -9.82 13.44 -6.92
N ALA A 116 -8.83 12.79 -7.55
CA ALA A 116 -8.00 11.75 -6.94
C ALA A 116 -6.89 12.32 -6.04
N ALA A 117 -6.94 13.61 -5.71
CA ALA A 117 -6.01 14.28 -4.79
C ALA A 117 -4.54 14.08 -5.17
N GLN A 118 -4.24 14.12 -6.47
CA GLN A 118 -2.85 14.05 -6.95
C GLN A 118 -2.15 15.38 -6.72
N MET A 119 -0.84 15.35 -6.50
CA MET A 119 -0.06 16.58 -6.43
C MET A 119 -0.14 17.33 -7.76
N PRO A 120 -0.33 18.65 -7.76
CA PRO A 120 -0.25 19.59 -6.63
C PRO A 120 -1.54 19.78 -5.81
N PHE A 121 -2.62 19.09 -6.12
CA PHE A 121 -3.94 19.31 -5.51
C PHE A 121 -4.17 18.49 -4.23
N HIS A 122 -3.20 17.75 -3.74
CA HIS A 122 -3.34 16.80 -2.62
C HIS A 122 -3.75 17.47 -1.29
N THR A 123 -3.48 18.77 -1.13
CA THR A 123 -3.69 19.48 0.15
C THR A 123 -5.18 19.59 0.54
N TRP A 124 -6.12 19.50 -0.43
CA TRP A 124 -7.54 19.49 -0.07
C TRP A 124 -7.90 18.24 0.75
N LEU A 125 -7.29 17.10 0.42
CA LEU A 125 -7.56 15.84 1.14
C LEU A 125 -6.98 15.88 2.56
N LEU A 126 -5.78 16.46 2.72
CA LEU A 126 -5.17 16.65 4.03
C LEU A 126 -6.02 17.58 4.92
N GLY A 127 -6.52 18.67 4.33
CA GLY A 127 -7.42 19.60 5.03
C GLY A 127 -8.75 18.96 5.43
N ALA A 128 -9.24 18.01 4.62
CA ALA A 128 -10.51 17.33 4.88
C ALA A 128 -10.48 16.44 6.14
N MET A 129 -9.29 16.19 6.73
CA MET A 129 -9.17 15.38 7.96
C MET A 129 -9.80 16.05 9.20
N VAL A 130 -10.21 17.30 9.13
CA VAL A 130 -10.98 17.99 10.20
C VAL A 130 -12.42 17.44 10.29
N ALA A 131 -12.92 16.83 9.23
CA ALA A 131 -14.27 16.27 9.18
C ALA A 131 -14.48 15.15 10.22
N PRO A 132 -15.75 14.94 10.66
CA PRO A 132 -16.07 13.78 11.50
C PRO A 132 -15.61 12.47 10.87
N THR A 133 -15.19 11.52 11.69
CA THR A 133 -14.55 10.29 11.22
C THR A 133 -15.42 9.45 10.26
N PRO A 134 -16.75 9.28 10.46
CA PRO A 134 -17.58 8.56 9.48
C PRO A 134 -17.59 9.24 8.11
N THR A 135 -17.58 10.58 8.07
CA THR A 135 -17.46 11.36 6.82
C THR A 135 -16.12 11.09 6.14
N SER A 136 -15.03 11.17 6.92
CA SER A 136 -13.68 10.89 6.40
C SER A 136 -13.58 9.47 5.85
N ALA A 137 -14.15 8.48 6.55
CA ALA A 137 -14.20 7.09 6.10
C ALA A 137 -14.91 6.97 4.74
N LEU A 138 -16.08 7.62 4.60
CA LEU A 138 -16.85 7.58 3.35
C LEU A 138 -16.10 8.28 2.19
N LEU A 139 -15.68 9.54 2.38
CA LEU A 139 -15.10 10.36 1.32
C LEU A 139 -13.75 9.86 0.82
N HIS A 140 -12.89 9.38 1.74
CA HIS A 140 -11.48 9.17 1.43
C HIS A 140 -11.10 7.70 1.23
N SER A 141 -11.96 6.74 1.64
CA SER A 141 -11.65 5.33 1.42
C SER A 141 -12.24 4.81 0.10
N SER A 142 -13.53 5.07 -0.18
CA SER A 142 -14.26 4.31 -1.20
C SER A 142 -15.00 5.16 -2.23
N THR A 143 -15.20 6.45 -2.02
CA THR A 143 -16.11 7.22 -2.88
C THR A 143 -15.44 8.39 -3.61
N MET A 144 -15.38 9.59 -3.03
CA MET A 144 -15.00 10.83 -3.73
C MET A 144 -13.66 10.70 -4.50
N VAL A 145 -12.62 10.25 -3.81
CA VAL A 145 -11.29 10.11 -4.43
C VAL A 145 -11.27 9.01 -5.49
N LYS A 146 -12.16 8.01 -5.36
CA LYS A 146 -12.28 6.91 -6.34
C LYS A 146 -13.05 7.33 -7.60
N ALA A 147 -13.86 8.38 -7.54
CA ALA A 147 -14.48 8.95 -8.75
C ALA A 147 -13.40 9.40 -9.74
N GLY A 148 -12.33 10.05 -9.24
CA GLY A 148 -11.18 10.41 -10.07
C GLY A 148 -10.48 9.19 -10.67
N CYS A 149 -10.22 8.18 -9.84
CA CYS A 149 -9.63 6.90 -10.29
C CYS A 149 -10.51 6.19 -11.32
N PHE A 150 -11.82 6.16 -11.09
CA PHE A 150 -12.81 5.57 -12.01
C PHE A 150 -12.73 6.22 -13.39
N LEU A 151 -12.74 7.55 -13.44
CA LEU A 151 -12.62 8.29 -14.70
C LEU A 151 -11.31 7.92 -15.43
N LEU A 152 -10.18 7.87 -14.70
CA LEU A 152 -8.87 7.53 -15.28
C LEU A 152 -8.82 6.08 -15.76
N ILE A 153 -9.42 5.12 -15.01
CA ILE A 153 -9.51 3.71 -15.43
C ILE A 153 -10.32 3.60 -16.74
N LYS A 154 -11.43 4.35 -16.85
CA LYS A 154 -12.24 4.35 -18.07
C LYS A 154 -11.49 4.98 -19.25
N LEU A 155 -10.62 5.99 -19.01
CA LEU A 155 -9.80 6.63 -20.03
C LEU A 155 -8.55 5.81 -20.39
N SER A 156 -8.20 4.78 -19.61
CA SER A 156 -6.90 4.09 -19.75
C SER A 156 -6.62 3.51 -21.14
N PRO A 157 -7.60 3.01 -21.93
CA PRO A 157 -7.29 2.58 -23.30
C PRO A 157 -6.78 3.72 -24.18
N LEU A 158 -7.22 4.97 -23.91
CA LEU A 158 -6.79 6.14 -24.69
C LEU A 158 -5.35 6.54 -24.35
N PHE A 159 -4.85 6.20 -23.15
CA PHE A 159 -3.46 6.51 -22.79
C PHE A 159 -2.45 5.68 -23.60
N LEU A 160 -2.87 4.53 -24.16
CA LEU A 160 -2.03 3.74 -25.08
C LEU A 160 -1.81 4.48 -26.41
N VAL A 161 -2.75 5.33 -26.81
CA VAL A 161 -2.72 6.01 -28.11
C VAL A 161 -2.41 7.52 -28.02
N PHE A 162 -2.52 8.12 -26.82
CA PHE A 162 -2.22 9.55 -26.59
C PHE A 162 -1.07 9.70 -25.58
N PRO A 163 0.20 9.62 -26.05
CA PRO A 163 1.36 9.53 -25.16
C PRO A 163 1.60 10.77 -24.29
N VAL A 164 1.18 11.97 -24.70
CA VAL A 164 1.33 13.18 -23.89
C VAL A 164 0.45 13.11 -22.65
N ALA A 165 -0.83 12.71 -22.81
CA ALA A 165 -1.75 12.53 -21.69
C ALA A 165 -1.28 11.36 -20.79
N SER A 166 -0.81 10.26 -21.39
CA SER A 166 -0.23 9.13 -20.68
C SER A 166 0.96 9.60 -19.82
N ALA A 167 1.94 10.27 -20.41
CA ALA A 167 3.14 10.75 -19.71
C ALA A 167 2.78 11.67 -18.53
N MET A 168 1.83 12.58 -18.72
CA MET A 168 1.35 13.48 -17.66
C MET A 168 0.78 12.65 -16.49
N VAL A 169 -0.09 11.68 -16.77
CA VAL A 169 -0.76 10.84 -15.76
C VAL A 169 0.27 9.94 -15.04
N VAL A 170 1.16 9.31 -15.80
CA VAL A 170 2.21 8.41 -15.31
C VAL A 170 3.16 9.15 -14.35
N LEU A 171 3.68 10.30 -14.77
CA LEU A 171 4.66 11.06 -13.97
C LEU A 171 4.02 11.62 -12.69
N ILE A 172 2.83 12.22 -12.82
CA ILE A 172 2.13 12.79 -11.65
C ILE A 172 1.76 11.68 -10.68
N GLY A 173 1.20 10.56 -11.18
CA GLY A 173 0.83 9.42 -10.32
C GLY A 173 2.02 8.82 -9.60
N GLY A 174 3.11 8.54 -10.32
CA GLY A 174 4.32 7.96 -9.76
C GLY A 174 4.99 8.86 -8.72
N LEU A 175 5.15 10.16 -9.04
CA LEU A 175 5.73 11.14 -8.11
C LEU A 175 4.84 11.29 -6.87
N THR A 176 3.52 11.38 -7.05
CA THR A 176 2.58 11.49 -5.93
C THR A 176 2.70 10.27 -5.00
N PHE A 177 2.76 9.05 -5.57
CA PHE A 177 2.94 7.82 -4.79
C PHE A 177 4.21 7.89 -3.93
N CYS A 178 5.34 8.19 -4.55
CA CYS A 178 6.64 8.18 -3.90
C CYS A 178 6.74 9.27 -2.82
N LEU A 179 6.44 10.52 -3.19
CA LEU A 179 6.61 11.68 -2.29
C LEU A 179 5.62 11.64 -1.12
N ALA A 180 4.34 11.28 -1.37
CA ALA A 180 3.35 11.16 -0.30
C ALA A 180 3.71 10.01 0.67
N SER A 181 4.31 8.91 0.16
CA SER A 181 4.79 7.81 1.02
C SER A 181 5.91 8.29 1.95
N PHE A 182 6.85 9.09 1.45
CA PHE A 182 7.91 9.66 2.28
C PHE A 182 7.35 10.63 3.32
N MET A 183 6.44 11.53 2.92
CA MET A 183 5.84 12.50 3.85
C MET A 183 4.99 11.80 4.94
N ALA A 184 4.43 10.62 4.65
CA ALA A 184 3.70 9.81 5.65
C ALA A 184 4.62 9.37 6.81
N ILE A 185 5.93 9.16 6.56
CA ILE A 185 6.89 8.77 7.60
C ILE A 185 6.95 9.84 8.71
N SER A 186 6.83 11.13 8.34
CA SER A 186 6.98 12.26 9.26
C SER A 186 5.73 12.52 10.13
N GLN A 187 4.62 11.79 9.90
CA GLN A 187 3.35 12.05 10.59
C GLN A 187 3.21 11.19 11.84
N SER A 188 2.84 11.80 12.97
CA SER A 188 2.46 11.09 14.20
C SER A 188 0.95 10.98 14.35
N ASN A 189 0.18 11.90 13.74
CA ASN A 189 -1.28 11.89 13.78
C ASN A 189 -1.82 10.79 12.85
N ALA A 190 -2.57 9.84 13.40
CA ALA A 190 -3.10 8.67 12.67
C ALA A 190 -3.94 9.08 11.45
N LYS A 191 -4.85 10.08 11.58
CA LYS A 191 -5.66 10.55 10.44
C LYS A 191 -4.79 11.13 9.33
N ARG A 192 -3.69 11.83 9.67
CA ARG A 192 -2.75 12.37 8.67
C ARG A 192 -1.97 11.26 7.98
N VAL A 193 -1.54 10.22 8.73
CA VAL A 193 -0.91 9.01 8.12
C VAL A 193 -1.88 8.35 7.15
N LEU A 194 -3.15 8.19 7.56
CA LEU A 194 -4.19 7.63 6.67
C LEU A 194 -4.38 8.50 5.42
N ALA A 195 -4.37 9.83 5.56
CA ALA A 195 -4.51 10.75 4.42
C ALA A 195 -3.33 10.64 3.45
N TYR A 196 -2.08 10.74 3.94
CA TYR A 196 -0.89 10.61 3.08
C TYR A 196 -0.81 9.25 2.40
N SER A 197 -1.11 8.19 3.14
CA SER A 197 -1.12 6.83 2.54
C SER A 197 -2.26 6.65 1.54
N THR A 198 -3.37 7.39 1.68
CA THR A 198 -4.43 7.44 0.66
C THR A 198 -3.92 8.15 -0.60
N ILE A 199 -3.33 9.36 -0.46
CA ILE A 199 -2.74 10.12 -1.57
C ILE A 199 -1.72 9.24 -2.32
N ALA A 200 -0.85 8.56 -1.57
CA ALA A 200 0.16 7.67 -2.14
C ALA A 200 -0.48 6.54 -2.96
N ASN A 201 -1.45 5.81 -2.39
CA ASN A 201 -2.07 4.70 -3.10
C ASN A 201 -2.89 5.16 -4.31
N LEU A 202 -3.56 6.32 -4.22
CA LEU A 202 -4.24 6.92 -5.37
C LEU A 202 -3.23 7.27 -6.46
N GLY A 203 -2.04 7.77 -6.07
CA GLY A 203 -0.93 8.03 -7.01
C GLY A 203 -0.53 6.77 -7.76
N LEU A 204 -0.41 5.65 -7.05
CA LEU A 204 -0.06 4.36 -7.69
C LEU A 204 -1.17 3.90 -8.66
N ILE A 205 -2.44 4.03 -8.27
CA ILE A 205 -3.59 3.71 -9.14
C ILE A 205 -3.51 4.58 -10.41
N VAL A 206 -3.29 5.89 -10.24
CA VAL A 206 -3.19 6.86 -11.35
C VAL A 206 -2.02 6.48 -12.28
N ALA A 207 -0.85 6.15 -11.74
CA ALA A 207 0.30 5.72 -12.54
C ALA A 207 -0.03 4.47 -13.37
N CYS A 208 -0.69 3.47 -12.76
CA CYS A 208 -1.12 2.24 -13.45
C CYS A 208 -2.10 2.55 -14.60
N THR A 209 -3.06 3.47 -14.37
CA THR A 209 -4.01 3.84 -15.43
C THR A 209 -3.31 4.58 -16.57
N GLY A 210 -2.30 5.41 -16.25
CA GLY A 210 -1.52 6.13 -17.25
C GLY A 210 -0.72 5.20 -18.17
N VAL A 211 -0.17 4.11 -17.63
CA VAL A 211 0.50 3.05 -18.42
C VAL A 211 -0.49 2.42 -19.41
N GLY A 212 -1.74 2.23 -19.01
CA GLY A 212 -2.84 1.87 -19.89
C GLY A 212 -2.91 0.40 -20.32
N THR A 213 -1.89 -0.42 -20.04
CA THR A 213 -1.91 -1.85 -20.44
C THR A 213 -2.96 -2.64 -19.64
N PRO A 214 -3.50 -3.74 -20.20
CA PRO A 214 -4.50 -4.56 -19.47
C PRO A 214 -4.02 -4.99 -18.08
N GLU A 215 -2.74 -5.32 -17.94
CA GLU A 215 -2.14 -5.78 -16.67
C GLU A 215 -2.03 -4.62 -15.66
N ALA A 216 -1.64 -3.43 -16.13
CA ALA A 216 -1.58 -2.24 -15.28
C ALA A 216 -2.98 -1.87 -14.79
N VAL A 217 -3.98 -1.96 -15.65
CA VAL A 217 -5.38 -1.66 -15.31
C VAL A 217 -5.95 -2.75 -14.38
N TRP A 218 -5.60 -4.02 -14.60
CA TRP A 218 -5.92 -5.10 -13.65
C TRP A 218 -5.41 -4.76 -12.24
N ALA A 219 -4.13 -4.35 -12.16
CA ALA A 219 -3.52 -3.96 -10.89
C ALA A 219 -4.21 -2.72 -10.30
N ALA A 220 -4.54 -1.71 -11.13
CA ALA A 220 -5.24 -0.50 -10.69
C ALA A 220 -6.60 -0.83 -10.06
N ILE A 221 -7.40 -1.70 -10.70
CA ILE A 221 -8.73 -2.09 -10.20
C ILE A 221 -8.59 -2.79 -8.84
N PHE A 222 -7.63 -3.72 -8.71
CA PHE A 222 -7.39 -4.40 -7.43
C PHE A 222 -6.89 -3.44 -6.34
N LEU A 223 -6.02 -2.48 -6.69
CA LEU A 223 -5.60 -1.41 -5.76
C LEU A 223 -6.82 -0.62 -5.27
N VAL A 224 -7.78 -0.30 -6.17
CA VAL A 224 -9.03 0.39 -5.79
C VAL A 224 -9.81 -0.45 -4.76
N ILE A 225 -10.03 -1.74 -5.05
CA ILE A 225 -10.85 -2.65 -4.22
C ILE A 225 -10.22 -2.80 -2.82
N PHE A 226 -8.94 -3.20 -2.77
CA PHE A 226 -8.26 -3.48 -1.49
C PHE A 226 -8.07 -2.20 -0.67
N HIS A 227 -7.74 -1.07 -1.33
CA HIS A 227 -7.63 0.21 -0.65
C HIS A 227 -8.97 0.62 -0.02
N ALA A 228 -10.08 0.43 -0.75
CA ALA A 228 -11.40 0.85 -0.26
C ALA A 228 -11.76 0.14 1.05
N VAL A 229 -11.65 -1.19 1.09
CA VAL A 229 -12.07 -1.97 2.28
C VAL A 229 -11.10 -1.74 3.46
N ALA A 230 -9.77 -1.77 3.22
CA ALA A 230 -8.78 -1.61 4.28
C ALA A 230 -8.81 -0.20 4.89
N LYS A 231 -8.95 0.83 4.05
CA LYS A 231 -9.03 2.22 4.52
C LYS A 231 -10.30 2.50 5.30
N SER A 232 -11.44 1.97 4.85
CA SER A 232 -12.69 2.11 5.59
C SER A 232 -12.54 1.54 7.00
N LEU A 233 -11.98 0.33 7.09
CA LEU A 233 -11.69 -0.30 8.38
C LEU A 233 -10.79 0.60 9.24
N LEU A 234 -9.67 1.09 8.68
CA LEU A 234 -8.69 1.89 9.44
C LEU A 234 -9.27 3.22 9.91
N PHE A 235 -10.03 3.94 9.07
CA PHE A 235 -10.66 5.20 9.48
C PHE A 235 -11.64 4.96 10.63
N LEU A 236 -12.48 3.91 10.54
CA LEU A 236 -13.43 3.58 11.62
C LEU A 236 -12.67 3.19 12.90
N CYS A 237 -11.61 2.37 12.81
CA CYS A 237 -10.79 1.99 13.96
C CYS A 237 -10.17 3.22 14.64
N VAL A 238 -9.60 4.15 13.84
CA VAL A 238 -8.99 5.38 14.39
C VAL A 238 -10.07 6.25 15.06
N GLY A 239 -11.27 6.32 14.45
CA GLY A 239 -12.39 7.07 15.04
C GLY A 239 -12.83 6.50 16.39
N THR A 240 -12.98 5.17 16.48
CA THR A 240 -13.33 4.49 17.74
C THR A 240 -12.21 4.68 18.78
N ALA A 241 -10.93 4.52 18.38
CA ALA A 241 -9.80 4.77 19.28
C ALA A 241 -9.83 6.21 19.79
N GLU A 242 -9.93 7.20 18.89
CA GLU A 242 -10.01 8.64 19.23
C GLU A 242 -11.10 8.91 20.26
N HIS A 243 -12.28 8.31 20.09
CA HIS A 243 -13.45 8.53 20.96
C HIS A 243 -13.20 8.00 22.37
N HIS A 244 -12.48 6.87 22.51
CA HIS A 244 -12.32 6.18 23.81
C HIS A 244 -10.99 6.47 24.52
N ILE A 245 -9.91 6.80 23.79
CA ILE A 245 -8.62 7.16 24.43
C ILE A 245 -8.34 8.66 24.41
N GLY A 246 -9.15 9.46 23.67
CA GLY A 246 -9.04 10.91 23.63
C GLY A 246 -7.90 11.47 22.78
N SER A 247 -7.23 10.64 21.98
CA SER A 247 -6.09 11.06 21.17
C SER A 247 -6.10 10.42 19.78
N ARG A 248 -5.51 11.14 18.82
CA ARG A 248 -5.26 10.68 17.44
C ARG A 248 -3.78 10.38 17.19
N ASP A 249 -2.91 10.60 18.20
CA ASP A 249 -1.47 10.39 18.03
C ASP A 249 -1.16 8.89 18.12
N ILE A 250 -0.34 8.41 17.20
CA ILE A 250 0.10 7.00 17.15
C ILE A 250 0.85 6.63 18.43
N GLU A 251 1.61 7.59 19.02
CA GLU A 251 2.35 7.35 20.27
C GLU A 251 1.40 7.07 21.44
N ASP A 252 0.22 7.70 21.44
CA ASP A 252 -0.80 7.49 22.50
C ASP A 252 -1.59 6.19 22.31
N MET A 253 -1.44 5.53 21.15
CA MET A 253 -2.01 4.20 20.88
C MET A 253 -1.08 3.08 21.35
N ASP A 254 0.05 3.42 21.96
CA ASP A 254 0.95 2.45 22.60
C ASP A 254 0.19 1.71 23.70
N GLY A 255 0.21 0.38 23.66
CA GLY A 255 -0.55 -0.45 24.61
C GLY A 255 -2.03 -0.62 24.25
N LEU A 256 -2.47 -0.20 23.05
CA LEU A 256 -3.87 -0.39 22.63
C LEU A 256 -4.27 -1.87 22.64
N PHE A 257 -3.31 -2.78 22.45
CA PHE A 257 -3.54 -4.23 22.51
C PHE A 257 -4.11 -4.70 23.85
N GLU A 258 -3.86 -3.96 24.95
CA GLU A 258 -4.42 -4.25 26.28
C GLU A 258 -5.68 -3.45 26.56
N ARG A 259 -5.66 -2.16 26.24
CA ARG A 259 -6.79 -1.24 26.48
C ARG A 259 -8.01 -1.60 25.64
N MET A 260 -7.79 -2.00 24.37
CA MET A 260 -8.85 -2.34 23.40
C MET A 260 -8.38 -3.49 22.50
N PRO A 261 -8.31 -4.74 23.04
CA PRO A 261 -7.68 -5.87 22.33
C PRO A 261 -8.32 -6.25 21.00
N ARG A 262 -9.64 -6.16 20.86
CA ARG A 262 -10.32 -6.45 19.58
C ARG A 262 -10.08 -5.34 18.58
N LEU A 263 -10.17 -4.07 19.03
CA LEU A 263 -9.95 -2.90 18.19
C LEU A 263 -8.51 -2.90 17.66
N ALA A 264 -7.53 -3.20 18.51
CA ALA A 264 -6.11 -3.28 18.12
C ALA A 264 -5.92 -4.33 17.02
N ARG A 265 -6.56 -5.51 17.13
CA ARG A 265 -6.45 -6.56 16.10
C ARG A 265 -7.11 -6.14 14.78
N PHE A 266 -8.28 -5.48 14.84
CA PHE A 266 -8.92 -4.94 13.62
C PHE A 266 -8.00 -3.90 12.96
N MET A 267 -7.39 -3.02 13.75
CA MET A 267 -6.45 -2.02 13.25
C MET A 267 -5.20 -2.68 12.66
N MET A 268 -4.63 -3.69 13.32
CA MET A 268 -3.50 -4.47 12.81
C MET A 268 -3.85 -5.15 11.48
N LEU A 269 -5.05 -5.76 11.37
CA LEU A 269 -5.52 -6.36 10.11
C LEU A 269 -5.58 -5.30 9.00
N GLY A 270 -6.17 -4.14 9.29
CA GLY A 270 -6.27 -3.04 8.32
C GLY A 270 -4.90 -2.54 7.87
N ILE A 271 -3.97 -2.37 8.81
CA ILE A 271 -2.59 -1.94 8.51
C ILE A 271 -1.88 -3.00 7.64
N MET A 272 -1.96 -4.28 8.03
CA MET A 272 -1.35 -5.36 7.26
C MET A 272 -1.92 -5.42 5.85
N ALA A 273 -3.25 -5.23 5.69
CA ALA A 273 -3.91 -5.22 4.39
C ALA A 273 -3.37 -4.10 3.46
N MET A 274 -2.79 -3.03 4.03
CA MET A 274 -2.30 -1.88 3.26
C MET A 274 -0.88 -2.06 2.69
N PHE A 275 -0.02 -2.94 3.28
CA PHE A 275 1.38 -2.94 2.82
C PHE A 275 2.07 -4.30 2.82
N VAL A 276 1.47 -5.33 3.38
CA VAL A 276 2.14 -6.61 3.64
C VAL A 276 1.59 -7.71 2.72
N ALA A 277 2.47 -8.56 2.16
CA ALA A 277 2.05 -9.84 1.61
C ALA A 277 1.54 -10.69 2.80
N PRO A 278 0.53 -11.51 2.63
CA PRO A 278 -0.14 -11.90 1.38
C PRO A 278 -1.41 -11.11 1.09
N PHE A 279 -1.57 -9.96 1.74
CA PHE A 279 -2.80 -9.18 1.56
C PHE A 279 -2.80 -8.44 0.21
N GLY A 280 -4.00 -8.13 -0.26
CA GLY A 280 -4.27 -7.73 -1.64
C GLY A 280 -3.53 -6.48 -2.11
N MET A 281 -3.23 -5.52 -1.22
CA MET A 281 -2.51 -4.31 -1.63
C MET A 281 -1.09 -4.63 -2.11
N LEU A 282 -0.37 -5.55 -1.45
CA LEU A 282 0.97 -5.91 -1.93
C LEU A 282 0.91 -6.82 -3.16
N VAL A 283 -0.08 -7.72 -3.24
CA VAL A 283 -0.29 -8.55 -4.43
C VAL A 283 -0.55 -7.65 -5.65
N SER A 284 -1.35 -6.58 -5.46
CA SER A 284 -1.59 -5.59 -6.52
C SER A 284 -0.31 -4.81 -6.86
N LYS A 285 0.52 -4.46 -5.87
CA LYS A 285 1.84 -3.83 -6.11
C LYS A 285 2.78 -4.76 -6.88
N TRP A 286 2.72 -6.09 -6.61
CA TRP A 286 3.46 -7.09 -7.38
C TRP A 286 3.03 -7.03 -8.86
N ALA A 287 1.72 -7.06 -9.13
CA ALA A 287 1.19 -6.93 -10.49
C ALA A 287 1.62 -5.60 -11.13
N THR A 288 1.62 -4.51 -10.36
CA THR A 288 2.09 -3.19 -10.79
C THR A 288 3.58 -3.26 -11.19
N LEU A 289 4.42 -3.85 -10.34
CA LEU A 289 5.86 -3.99 -10.62
C LEU A 289 6.10 -4.78 -11.91
N ALA A 290 5.39 -5.89 -12.06
CA ALA A 290 5.49 -6.74 -13.26
C ALA A 290 5.04 -5.98 -14.51
N SER A 291 3.93 -5.23 -14.41
CA SER A 291 3.40 -4.43 -15.52
C SER A 291 4.37 -3.30 -15.91
N PHE A 292 4.92 -2.56 -14.94
CA PHE A 292 5.89 -1.48 -15.23
C PHE A 292 7.17 -2.05 -15.86
N ALA A 293 7.60 -3.24 -15.41
CA ALA A 293 8.77 -3.91 -15.99
C ALA A 293 8.52 -4.35 -17.44
N SER A 294 7.35 -4.95 -17.71
CA SER A 294 6.99 -5.40 -19.07
C SER A 294 6.76 -4.23 -20.03
N SER A 295 6.32 -3.07 -19.52
CA SER A 295 6.12 -1.86 -20.33
C SER A 295 7.39 -1.01 -20.48
N GLY A 296 8.49 -1.39 -19.82
CA GLY A 296 9.76 -0.65 -19.89
C GLY A 296 9.76 0.67 -19.12
N GLU A 297 8.84 0.85 -18.18
CA GLU A 297 8.67 2.09 -17.41
C GLU A 297 9.68 2.18 -16.24
N VAL A 298 10.95 2.38 -16.58
CA VAL A 298 12.07 2.35 -15.61
C VAL A 298 11.88 3.37 -14.48
N LEU A 299 11.47 4.60 -14.82
CA LEU A 299 11.24 5.64 -13.79
C LEU A 299 10.16 5.21 -12.81
N LEU A 300 9.05 4.63 -13.30
CA LEU A 300 7.98 4.12 -12.42
C LEU A 300 8.47 2.98 -11.53
N LEU A 301 9.37 2.12 -12.04
CA LEU A 301 9.95 1.05 -11.22
C LEU A 301 10.76 1.63 -10.04
N VAL A 302 11.54 2.68 -10.29
CA VAL A 302 12.31 3.38 -9.24
C VAL A 302 11.35 3.99 -8.22
N LEU A 303 10.35 4.74 -8.69
CA LEU A 303 9.37 5.40 -7.81
C LEU A 303 8.58 4.37 -6.98
N LEU A 304 8.21 3.23 -7.60
CA LEU A 304 7.50 2.13 -6.92
C LEU A 304 8.36 1.49 -5.83
N ALA A 305 9.63 1.22 -6.11
CA ALA A 305 10.53 0.57 -5.16
C ALA A 305 10.74 1.46 -3.92
N PHE A 306 11.11 2.73 -4.12
CA PHE A 306 11.36 3.65 -3.01
C PHE A 306 10.08 4.02 -2.26
N GLY A 307 8.96 4.24 -2.97
CA GLY A 307 7.67 4.51 -2.35
C GLY A 307 7.18 3.31 -1.51
N SER A 308 7.40 2.09 -2.00
CA SER A 308 7.03 0.86 -1.24
C SER A 308 7.85 0.72 0.03
N ALA A 309 9.16 0.99 -0.04
CA ALA A 309 10.03 1.00 1.13
C ALA A 309 9.55 2.02 2.18
N ALA A 310 9.17 3.22 1.74
CA ALA A 310 8.59 4.24 2.62
C ALA A 310 7.28 3.74 3.26
N THR A 311 6.43 3.01 2.50
CA THR A 311 5.18 2.46 3.06
C THR A 311 5.47 1.42 4.16
N PHE A 312 6.52 0.62 4.01
CA PHE A 312 6.93 -0.34 5.06
C PHE A 312 7.27 0.42 6.36
N MET A 313 8.04 1.51 6.26
CA MET A 313 8.51 2.29 7.42
C MET A 313 7.35 2.88 8.23
N PHE A 314 6.42 3.63 7.61
CA PHE A 314 5.37 4.29 8.40
C PHE A 314 4.31 3.31 8.90
N TRP A 315 3.99 2.25 8.15
CA TRP A 315 3.05 1.24 8.63
C TRP A 315 3.68 0.34 9.70
N GLY A 316 4.96 -0.01 9.54
CA GLY A 316 5.71 -0.82 10.51
C GLY A 316 5.78 -0.14 11.88
N LYS A 317 6.10 1.16 11.91
CA LYS A 317 6.12 1.95 13.14
C LYS A 317 4.77 1.92 13.86
N TRP A 318 3.68 2.14 13.13
CA TRP A 318 2.33 2.15 13.72
C TRP A 318 1.94 0.75 14.21
N LEU A 319 2.18 -0.27 13.39
CA LEU A 319 1.90 -1.66 13.75
C LEU A 319 2.66 -2.06 15.04
N GLY A 320 3.90 -1.62 15.16
CA GLY A 320 4.72 -1.87 16.34
C GLY A 320 4.11 -1.27 17.61
N LYS A 321 3.68 -0.01 17.56
CA LYS A 321 3.03 0.64 18.72
C LYS A 321 1.75 -0.10 19.14
N LEU A 322 0.96 -0.58 18.17
CA LEU A 322 -0.26 -1.34 18.46
C LEU A 322 0.05 -2.69 19.13
N ALA A 323 1.18 -3.33 18.77
CA ALA A 323 1.53 -4.66 19.24
C ALA A 323 2.06 -4.68 20.69
N GLY A 324 2.44 -3.54 21.24
CA GLY A 324 3.02 -3.42 22.59
C GLY A 324 2.04 -3.91 23.67
N ILE A 325 2.52 -4.77 24.58
CA ILE A 325 1.72 -5.33 25.70
C ILE A 325 2.36 -4.91 27.02
N ALA A 326 1.69 -4.02 27.76
CA ALA A 326 2.08 -3.63 29.11
C ALA A 326 1.10 -4.22 30.13
N ALA A 327 1.62 -4.70 31.23
CA ALA A 327 0.76 -5.13 32.34
C ALA A 327 0.04 -3.90 32.95
N HIS A 328 -1.22 -4.09 33.33
CA HIS A 328 -1.99 -3.18 34.18
C HIS A 328 -2.70 -1.97 33.53
N GLU A 329 -2.90 -1.93 32.22
CA GLU A 329 -3.78 -0.91 31.66
C GLU A 329 -5.25 -1.35 31.70
N GLN A 330 -6.15 -0.43 32.09
CA GLN A 330 -7.58 -0.72 32.19
C GLN A 330 -8.19 -0.94 30.80
N ASN A 331 -8.94 -2.02 30.68
CA ASN A 331 -9.65 -2.34 29.44
C ASN A 331 -10.88 -1.43 29.31
N VAL A 332 -10.88 -0.54 28.33
CA VAL A 332 -11.99 0.40 28.04
C VAL A 332 -12.87 -0.10 26.90
N GLU A 333 -12.60 -1.29 26.37
CA GLU A 333 -13.30 -1.84 25.20
C GLU A 333 -14.80 -2.08 25.45
N LEU A 334 -15.20 -2.28 26.71
CA LEU A 334 -16.60 -2.50 27.09
C LEU A 334 -17.49 -1.25 26.87
N SER A 335 -16.90 -0.06 26.78
CA SER A 335 -17.63 1.19 26.55
C SER A 335 -18.01 1.40 25.08
N VAL A 336 -17.45 0.61 24.14
CA VAL A 336 -17.69 0.75 22.70
C VAL A 336 -19.11 0.25 22.36
N HIS A 337 -19.86 1.06 21.62
CA HIS A 337 -21.25 0.77 21.25
C HIS A 337 -21.34 -0.44 20.30
N LYS A 338 -22.42 -1.21 20.40
CA LYS A 338 -22.65 -2.41 19.56
C LYS A 338 -22.69 -2.08 18.07
N SER A 339 -23.23 -0.91 17.69
CA SER A 339 -23.28 -0.49 16.28
C SER A 339 -21.89 -0.23 15.70
N GLU A 340 -20.94 0.30 16.53
CA GLU A 340 -19.56 0.48 16.12
C GLU A 340 -18.90 -0.88 15.88
N TRP A 341 -19.10 -1.84 16.81
CA TRP A 341 -18.58 -3.21 16.65
C TRP A 341 -19.10 -3.88 15.39
N PHE A 342 -20.40 -3.69 15.06
CA PHE A 342 -20.99 -4.26 13.84
C PHE A 342 -20.27 -3.69 12.60
N ALA A 343 -20.10 -2.36 12.54
CA ALA A 343 -19.44 -1.70 11.40
C ALA A 343 -17.99 -2.14 11.26
N LEU A 344 -17.24 -2.19 12.38
CA LEU A 344 -15.84 -2.63 12.40
C LEU A 344 -15.69 -4.08 11.97
N ALA A 345 -16.53 -4.97 12.51
CA ALA A 345 -16.50 -6.40 12.17
C ALA A 345 -16.85 -6.63 10.69
N LEU A 346 -17.86 -5.92 10.18
CA LEU A 346 -18.25 -6.00 8.77
C LEU A 346 -17.08 -5.60 7.86
N MET A 347 -16.43 -4.46 8.16
CA MET A 347 -15.29 -3.99 7.35
C MET A 347 -14.09 -4.92 7.48
N ALA A 348 -13.86 -5.52 8.66
CA ALA A 348 -12.78 -6.49 8.84
C ALA A 348 -13.02 -7.76 8.03
N VAL A 349 -14.26 -8.27 8.03
CA VAL A 349 -14.66 -9.44 7.22
C VAL A 349 -14.51 -9.13 5.73
N LEU A 350 -14.93 -7.93 5.28
CA LEU A 350 -14.78 -7.53 3.88
C LEU A 350 -13.29 -7.38 3.50
N THR A 351 -12.46 -6.85 4.40
CA THR A 351 -11.02 -6.70 4.16
C THR A 351 -10.34 -8.06 4.00
N ALA A 352 -10.58 -8.97 4.94
CA ALA A 352 -10.03 -10.34 4.89
C ALA A 352 -10.61 -11.12 3.72
N GLY A 353 -11.94 -11.03 3.53
CA GLY A 353 -12.66 -11.74 2.46
C GLY A 353 -12.19 -11.33 1.07
N ALA A 354 -12.00 -10.03 0.82
CA ALA A 354 -11.50 -9.56 -0.47
C ALA A 354 -10.12 -10.15 -0.79
N CYS A 355 -9.24 -10.29 0.22
CA CYS A 355 -7.91 -10.87 0.03
C CYS A 355 -7.97 -12.38 -0.23
N ILE A 356 -8.82 -13.09 0.54
CA ILE A 356 -8.97 -14.56 0.44
C ILE A 356 -9.64 -14.92 -0.89
N CYS A 357 -10.64 -14.12 -1.31
CA CYS A 357 -11.42 -14.37 -2.52
C CYS A 357 -10.83 -13.72 -3.78
N MET A 358 -9.57 -13.27 -3.74
CA MET A 358 -8.92 -12.55 -4.83
C MET A 358 -8.98 -13.28 -6.18
N PRO A 359 -8.72 -14.61 -6.28
CA PRO A 359 -8.84 -15.30 -7.57
C PRO A 359 -10.27 -15.24 -8.15
N THR A 360 -11.28 -15.40 -7.29
CA THR A 360 -12.70 -15.32 -7.68
C THR A 360 -13.05 -13.90 -8.15
N LEU A 361 -12.62 -12.88 -7.41
CA LEU A 361 -12.84 -11.45 -7.77
C LEU A 361 -12.18 -11.14 -9.13
N SER A 362 -10.97 -11.66 -9.37
CA SER A 362 -10.30 -11.50 -10.66
C SER A 362 -11.17 -12.06 -11.80
N ASN A 363 -11.61 -13.31 -11.67
CA ASN A 363 -12.32 -14.01 -12.75
C ASN A 363 -13.74 -13.49 -12.97
N LEU A 364 -14.45 -13.10 -11.91
CA LEU A 364 -15.86 -12.68 -12.01
C LEU A 364 -16.04 -11.20 -12.32
N LEU A 365 -15.14 -10.33 -11.84
CA LEU A 365 -15.33 -8.89 -11.94
C LEU A 365 -14.32 -8.20 -12.87
N VAL A 366 -13.02 -8.52 -12.72
CA VAL A 366 -11.97 -7.73 -13.37
C VAL A 366 -11.72 -8.23 -14.81
N GLN A 367 -11.57 -9.55 -15.00
CA GLN A 367 -11.28 -10.12 -16.32
C GLN A 367 -12.37 -9.83 -17.36
N PRO A 368 -13.68 -9.94 -17.04
CA PRO A 368 -14.71 -9.59 -18.04
C PRO A 368 -14.62 -8.15 -18.52
N TYR A 369 -14.34 -7.21 -17.63
CA TYR A 369 -14.13 -5.80 -17.99
C TYR A 369 -12.95 -5.65 -18.95
N LEU A 370 -11.82 -6.31 -18.64
CA LEU A 370 -10.60 -6.20 -19.47
C LEU A 370 -10.81 -6.83 -20.86
N VAL A 371 -11.47 -7.96 -20.93
CA VAL A 371 -11.78 -8.62 -22.22
C VAL A 371 -12.65 -7.72 -23.07
N VAL A 372 -13.69 -7.09 -22.49
CA VAL A 372 -14.57 -6.17 -23.23
C VAL A 372 -13.82 -4.91 -23.69
N THR A 373 -12.92 -4.39 -22.83
CA THR A 373 -12.25 -3.10 -23.07
C THR A 373 -11.01 -3.25 -23.98
N TYR A 374 -10.21 -4.31 -23.76
CA TYR A 374 -8.90 -4.49 -24.40
C TYR A 374 -8.82 -5.70 -25.33
N GLY A 375 -9.82 -6.58 -25.31
CA GLY A 375 -9.79 -7.84 -26.05
C GLY A 375 -8.80 -8.86 -25.46
N ALA A 376 -8.28 -8.62 -24.24
CA ALA A 376 -7.19 -9.42 -23.67
C ALA A 376 -7.39 -9.64 -22.16
N LEU A 377 -6.87 -10.75 -21.66
CA LEU A 377 -6.78 -11.01 -20.23
C LEU A 377 -5.61 -10.20 -19.63
N GLY A 378 -5.78 -9.68 -18.43
CA GLY A 378 -4.81 -8.76 -17.82
C GLY A 378 -4.10 -9.23 -16.56
N ALA A 379 -4.15 -10.53 -16.22
CA ALA A 379 -3.51 -11.00 -14.99
C ALA A 379 -2.02 -11.29 -15.19
N ASN A 380 -1.17 -10.61 -14.44
CA ASN A 380 0.29 -10.81 -14.43
C ASN A 380 0.75 -11.83 -13.38
N ILE A 381 -0.16 -12.33 -12.56
CA ILE A 381 0.14 -13.25 -11.47
C ILE A 381 -0.57 -14.57 -11.79
N SER A 382 0.15 -15.68 -11.74
CA SER A 382 -0.45 -17.00 -11.98
C SER A 382 -1.53 -17.28 -10.93
N VAL A 383 -2.55 -18.03 -11.34
CA VAL A 383 -3.67 -18.40 -10.48
C VAL A 383 -3.17 -19.19 -9.25
N ASP A 384 -2.15 -20.02 -9.42
CA ASP A 384 -1.54 -20.80 -8.31
C ASP A 384 -0.95 -19.86 -7.26
N ASN A 385 -0.21 -18.81 -7.68
CA ASN A 385 0.36 -17.82 -6.76
C ASN A 385 -0.73 -17.04 -6.03
N MET A 386 -1.83 -16.71 -6.69
CA MET A 386 -2.99 -16.08 -6.06
C MET A 386 -3.61 -16.98 -4.98
N TYR A 387 -3.73 -18.29 -5.24
CA TYR A 387 -4.24 -19.24 -4.23
C TYR A 387 -3.28 -19.38 -3.05
N ILE A 388 -1.96 -19.48 -3.29
CA ILE A 388 -0.96 -19.55 -2.22
C ILE A 388 -1.07 -18.29 -1.31
N MET A 389 -1.15 -17.11 -1.92
CA MET A 389 -1.31 -15.85 -1.17
C MET A 389 -2.62 -15.83 -0.37
N SER A 390 -3.72 -16.33 -0.93
CA SER A 390 -5.02 -16.42 -0.25
C SER A 390 -4.94 -17.31 0.99
N ILE A 391 -4.26 -18.46 0.87
CA ILE A 391 -4.08 -19.41 1.99
C ILE A 391 -3.23 -18.75 3.10
N ILE A 392 -2.14 -18.06 2.74
CA ILE A 392 -1.29 -17.37 3.72
C ILE A 392 -2.06 -16.21 4.38
N ALA A 393 -2.88 -15.47 3.61
CA ALA A 393 -3.75 -14.42 4.15
C ALA A 393 -4.71 -14.99 5.20
N LEU A 394 -5.34 -16.11 4.89
CA LEU A 394 -6.23 -16.81 5.82
C LEU A 394 -5.47 -17.22 7.10
N ALA A 395 -4.27 -17.78 6.95
CA ALA A 395 -3.43 -18.20 8.09
C ALA A 395 -3.07 -17.01 8.99
N VAL A 396 -2.72 -15.84 8.41
CA VAL A 396 -2.43 -14.61 9.19
C VAL A 396 -3.68 -14.12 9.93
N VAL A 397 -4.86 -14.13 9.27
CA VAL A 397 -6.13 -13.74 9.90
C VAL A 397 -6.44 -14.68 11.09
N VAL A 398 -6.31 -15.99 10.87
CA VAL A 398 -6.53 -17.00 11.93
C VAL A 398 -5.57 -16.76 13.09
N MET A 399 -4.30 -16.47 12.82
CA MET A 399 -3.31 -16.16 13.86
C MET A 399 -3.70 -14.91 14.67
N LEU A 400 -4.06 -13.82 14.00
CA LEU A 400 -4.41 -12.55 14.66
C LEU A 400 -5.60 -12.71 15.62
N PHE A 401 -6.64 -13.44 15.19
CA PHE A 401 -7.86 -13.58 15.98
C PHE A 401 -7.88 -14.81 16.86
N GLY A 402 -7.16 -15.86 16.49
CA GLY A 402 -6.98 -17.08 17.30
C GLY A 402 -6.32 -16.80 18.65
N THR A 403 -5.43 -15.82 18.70
CA THR A 403 -4.76 -15.41 19.96
C THR A 403 -5.72 -14.83 21.01
N LEU A 404 -6.96 -14.46 20.62
CA LEU A 404 -7.97 -13.97 21.57
C LEU A 404 -8.33 -15.02 22.64
N GLY A 405 -8.23 -16.31 22.31
CA GLY A 405 -8.54 -17.40 23.24
C GLY A 405 -7.34 -17.97 24.00
N MET A 406 -6.12 -17.51 23.69
CA MET A 406 -4.89 -18.11 24.23
C MET A 406 -4.38 -17.42 25.52
N SER A 407 -5.30 -17.04 26.39
CA SER A 407 -5.02 -16.22 27.59
C SER A 407 -4.21 -16.93 28.71
N LYS A 408 -3.91 -18.22 28.59
CA LYS A 408 -3.22 -18.96 29.68
C LYS A 408 -2.06 -19.79 29.14
N SER A 409 -0.99 -19.12 28.75
CA SER A 409 0.28 -19.82 28.49
C SER A 409 0.81 -20.39 29.85
N LYS A 410 1.26 -21.62 29.82
CA LYS A 410 1.96 -22.24 30.95
C LYS A 410 3.42 -21.80 31.06
N LYS A 411 3.87 -20.93 30.15
CA LYS A 411 5.25 -20.43 30.11
C LYS A 411 5.52 -19.53 31.31
N LYS A 412 6.73 -19.62 31.82
CA LYS A 412 7.21 -18.76 32.91
C LYS A 412 7.36 -17.33 32.36
N THR A 413 6.53 -16.41 32.87
CA THR A 413 6.65 -15.00 32.50
C THR A 413 7.75 -14.33 33.32
N VAL A 414 8.53 -13.49 32.65
CA VAL A 414 9.63 -12.74 33.27
C VAL A 414 9.41 -11.25 33.03
N PRO A 415 9.93 -10.38 33.93
CA PRO A 415 9.83 -8.92 33.71
C PRO A 415 10.52 -8.47 32.45
N VAL A 416 10.11 -7.30 31.96
CA VAL A 416 10.71 -6.64 30.78
C VAL A 416 12.20 -6.37 31.06
N TYR A 417 13.04 -6.59 30.05
CA TYR A 417 14.48 -6.32 30.16
C TYR A 417 14.74 -4.82 30.26
N MET A 418 15.36 -4.41 31.36
CA MET A 418 15.67 -3.00 31.69
C MET A 418 17.17 -2.82 32.00
N ALA A 419 18.03 -3.63 31.37
CA ALA A 419 19.50 -3.55 31.52
C ALA A 419 19.95 -3.65 32.99
N GLY A 420 19.29 -4.50 33.81
CA GLY A 420 19.64 -4.69 35.21
C GLY A 420 19.11 -3.60 36.16
N ILE A 421 18.41 -2.60 35.66
CA ILE A 421 17.80 -1.56 36.49
C ILE A 421 16.54 -2.13 37.14
N THR A 422 16.39 -2.00 38.46
CA THR A 422 15.23 -2.49 39.17
C THR A 422 14.01 -1.63 38.87
N ALA A 423 12.99 -2.24 38.30
CA ALA A 423 11.70 -1.61 38.07
C ALA A 423 10.89 -1.63 39.36
N ASN A 424 10.09 -0.58 39.59
CA ASN A 424 9.11 -0.54 40.67
C ASN A 424 7.85 -1.36 40.30
N SER A 425 6.72 -1.06 40.91
CA SER A 425 5.44 -1.72 40.59
C SER A 425 5.00 -1.59 39.13
N ASP A 426 5.38 -0.50 38.48
CA ASP A 426 5.17 -0.29 37.05
C ASP A 426 6.47 -0.67 36.31
N GLU A 427 6.40 -1.58 35.37
CA GLU A 427 7.55 -2.10 34.60
C GLU A 427 8.25 -1.01 33.77
N ARG A 428 7.60 0.13 33.55
CA ARG A 428 8.18 1.27 32.82
C ARG A 428 8.80 2.32 33.73
N LEU A 429 8.61 2.22 35.04
CA LEU A 429 9.21 3.13 36.02
C LEU A 429 10.49 2.51 36.56
N PHE A 430 11.57 3.26 36.51
CA PHE A 430 12.86 2.86 37.10
C PHE A 430 13.45 4.01 37.90
N ARG A 431 14.32 3.70 38.82
CA ARG A 431 15.03 4.71 39.61
C ARG A 431 16.15 5.31 38.80
N GLY A 432 16.08 6.62 38.59
CA GLY A 432 17.14 7.38 37.98
C GLY A 432 18.35 7.53 38.91
N SER A 433 19.43 8.08 38.38
CA SER A 433 20.70 8.27 39.13
C SER A 433 20.55 9.14 40.36
N LEU A 434 19.56 10.02 40.42
CA LEU A 434 19.29 10.89 41.56
C LEU A 434 18.22 10.33 42.52
N GLY A 435 17.82 9.05 42.33
CA GLY A 435 16.85 8.39 43.18
C GLY A 435 15.38 8.67 42.84
N GLY A 436 15.10 9.60 41.97
CA GLY A 436 13.74 9.87 41.50
C GLY A 436 13.24 8.80 40.52
N GLU A 437 11.92 8.65 40.39
CA GLU A 437 11.32 7.75 39.42
C GLU A 437 11.34 8.36 38.05
N VAL A 438 11.81 7.61 37.06
CA VAL A 438 11.90 8.02 35.64
C VAL A 438 11.13 7.00 34.80
N LYS A 439 10.28 7.48 33.92
CA LYS A 439 9.53 6.62 33.00
C LYS A 439 10.37 6.33 31.75
N ALA A 440 10.55 5.06 31.45
CA ALA A 440 11.21 4.61 30.23
C ALA A 440 10.20 4.65 29.07
N THR A 441 10.35 5.63 28.20
CA THR A 441 9.51 5.76 26.99
C THR A 441 10.41 5.92 25.77
N SER A 442 10.04 5.28 24.69
CA SER A 442 10.65 5.52 23.37
C SER A 442 9.59 6.07 22.43
N ARG A 443 10.01 6.95 21.53
CA ARG A 443 9.15 7.46 20.47
C ARG A 443 9.67 6.97 19.13
N ASN A 444 8.77 6.74 18.19
CA ASN A 444 9.14 6.41 16.82
C ASN A 444 9.96 7.53 16.19
N TRP A 445 10.84 7.17 15.28
CA TRP A 445 11.65 8.14 14.55
C TRP A 445 10.88 8.66 13.33
N TYR A 446 10.50 9.93 13.35
CA TYR A 446 9.64 10.57 12.35
C TYR A 446 10.41 11.23 11.20
N MET A 447 11.73 11.37 11.31
CA MET A 447 12.61 11.89 10.25
C MET A 447 12.10 13.21 9.64
N ASN A 448 11.59 14.12 10.47
CA ASN A 448 11.01 15.39 10.03
C ASN A 448 12.01 16.26 9.24
N GLU A 449 13.31 16.13 9.53
CA GLU A 449 14.38 16.87 8.86
C GLU A 449 14.57 16.43 7.40
N LEU A 450 14.23 15.19 7.08
CA LEU A 450 14.40 14.60 5.74
C LEU A 450 13.08 14.56 4.97
N PHE A 451 12.01 14.06 5.61
CA PHE A 451 10.75 13.73 4.96
C PHE A 451 9.57 14.59 5.43
N GLY A 452 9.85 15.63 6.22
CA GLY A 452 8.82 16.54 6.73
C GLY A 452 8.13 17.31 5.61
N GLU A 453 6.85 17.66 5.82
CA GLU A 453 6.06 18.47 4.89
C GLU A 453 6.79 19.78 4.50
N LYS A 454 7.42 20.44 5.47
CA LYS A 454 8.16 21.70 5.23
C LYS A 454 9.29 21.52 4.21
N VAL A 455 9.84 20.32 4.10
CA VAL A 455 10.98 20.00 3.21
C VAL A 455 10.47 19.56 1.83
N LEU A 456 9.51 18.62 1.77
CA LEU A 456 9.12 17.95 0.54
C LEU A 456 7.92 18.58 -0.17
N ASP A 457 6.97 19.21 0.56
CA ASP A 457 5.69 19.63 -0.02
C ASP A 457 5.86 20.69 -1.12
N LYS A 458 6.67 21.74 -0.86
CA LYS A 458 6.88 22.82 -1.84
C LYS A 458 7.56 22.33 -3.13
N PRO A 459 8.71 21.63 -3.08
CA PRO A 459 9.30 21.13 -4.32
C PRO A 459 8.41 20.11 -5.04
N ALA A 460 7.72 19.25 -4.31
CA ALA A 460 6.77 18.29 -4.89
C ALA A 460 5.65 19.01 -5.67
N THR A 461 5.04 20.02 -5.04
CA THR A 461 3.98 20.84 -5.63
C THR A 461 4.47 21.56 -6.89
N ILE A 462 5.67 22.16 -6.87
CA ILE A 462 6.23 22.89 -8.01
C ILE A 462 6.49 21.92 -9.18
N VAL A 463 7.17 20.80 -8.93
CA VAL A 463 7.54 19.83 -9.98
C VAL A 463 6.28 19.25 -10.63
N THR A 464 5.30 18.82 -9.83
CA THR A 464 4.06 18.23 -10.36
C THR A 464 3.19 19.27 -11.07
N ALA A 465 3.17 20.53 -10.59
CA ALA A 465 2.47 21.63 -11.28
C ALA A 465 3.10 21.91 -12.67
N VAL A 466 4.44 21.92 -12.74
CA VAL A 466 5.16 22.12 -14.02
C VAL A 466 4.81 20.99 -15.01
N ILE A 467 4.87 19.73 -14.56
CA ILE A 467 4.53 18.56 -15.39
C ILE A 467 3.09 18.70 -15.91
N MET A 468 2.16 19.08 -15.04
CA MET A 468 0.75 19.24 -15.39
C MET A 468 0.52 20.33 -16.43
N VAL A 469 1.13 21.50 -16.23
CA VAL A 469 1.02 22.64 -17.17
C VAL A 469 1.66 22.27 -18.51
N VAL A 470 2.85 21.67 -18.50
CA VAL A 470 3.55 21.24 -19.74
C VAL A 470 2.70 20.23 -20.49
N GLY A 471 2.12 19.24 -19.79
CA GLY A 471 1.25 18.23 -20.40
C GLY A 471 0.01 18.83 -21.06
N LEU A 472 -0.65 19.78 -20.38
CA LEU A 472 -1.84 20.46 -20.91
C LEU A 472 -1.49 21.35 -22.11
N VAL A 473 -0.39 22.12 -22.03
CA VAL A 473 0.06 23.00 -23.12
C VAL A 473 0.48 22.15 -24.35
N ALA A 474 1.20 21.05 -24.12
CA ALA A 474 1.58 20.13 -25.19
C ALA A 474 0.34 19.48 -25.84
N SER A 475 -0.68 19.13 -25.04
CA SER A 475 -1.94 18.58 -25.56
C SER A 475 -2.72 19.60 -26.37
N LEU A 476 -2.72 20.87 -25.95
CA LEU A 476 -3.34 21.97 -26.71
C LEU A 476 -2.59 22.19 -28.06
N ALA A 477 -1.26 22.19 -28.03
CA ALA A 477 -0.43 22.31 -29.25
C ALA A 477 -0.69 21.13 -30.19
N GLY A 478 -0.76 19.92 -29.66
CA GLY A 478 -1.04 18.70 -30.45
C GLY A 478 -2.42 18.72 -31.11
N SER A 479 -3.40 19.36 -30.51
CA SER A 479 -4.76 19.47 -31.07
C SER A 479 -4.83 20.51 -32.21
N GLN A 480 -3.83 21.39 -32.31
CA GLN A 480 -3.82 22.50 -33.29
C GLN A 480 -2.88 22.29 -34.47
N VAL A 481 -1.74 21.61 -34.26
CA VAL A 481 -0.64 21.54 -35.26
C VAL A 481 -0.65 20.22 -36.03
N GLY A 482 -1.50 19.30 -35.67
CA GLY A 482 -1.55 17.96 -36.29
C GLY A 482 -0.94 16.91 -35.35
N ALA A 483 -1.61 15.78 -35.28
CA ALA A 483 -1.39 14.80 -34.25
C ALA A 483 -0.32 13.74 -34.54
N GLU A 484 0.35 13.82 -35.72
CA GLU A 484 1.31 12.78 -36.14
C GLU A 484 2.40 12.49 -35.08
N ASN A 485 2.84 13.54 -34.38
CA ASN A 485 3.86 13.42 -33.32
C ASN A 485 3.26 13.24 -31.92
N PHE A 486 1.92 13.28 -31.77
CA PHE A 486 1.22 13.26 -30.51
C PHE A 486 0.32 12.03 -30.35
N VAL A 487 0.24 11.20 -31.40
CA VAL A 487 -0.51 9.94 -31.41
C VAL A 487 0.49 8.81 -31.60
N GLY A 488 0.55 7.93 -30.63
CA GLY A 488 1.48 6.79 -30.64
C GLY A 488 0.91 5.57 -31.36
N THR A 489 1.75 4.89 -32.12
CA THR A 489 1.41 3.62 -32.77
C THR A 489 1.88 2.40 -31.92
N SER A 490 2.13 2.59 -30.65
CA SER A 490 2.87 1.65 -29.82
C SER A 490 2.07 0.46 -29.26
N LEU A 491 1.15 -0.11 -30.05
CA LEU A 491 0.53 -1.40 -29.71
C LEU A 491 1.49 -2.59 -29.92
N ALA A 492 2.70 -2.35 -30.42
CA ALA A 492 3.54 -3.42 -30.98
C ALA A 492 4.60 -3.99 -30.03
N MET A 493 4.77 -3.45 -28.83
CA MET A 493 5.89 -3.87 -27.97
C MET A 493 5.45 -4.48 -26.65
N TYR A 494 4.34 -5.18 -26.68
CA TYR A 494 3.81 -5.86 -25.51
C TYR A 494 4.35 -7.28 -25.44
N MET A 495 5.20 -7.57 -24.45
CA MET A 495 5.62 -8.93 -24.15
C MET A 495 4.69 -9.53 -23.08
N PRO A 496 3.78 -10.43 -23.46
CA PRO A 496 2.93 -11.07 -22.45
C PRO A 496 3.78 -11.89 -21.50
N LEU A 497 3.59 -11.67 -20.20
CA LEU A 497 4.21 -12.49 -19.17
C LEU A 497 3.71 -13.93 -19.31
N ALA A 498 4.64 -14.85 -19.51
CA ALA A 498 4.31 -16.29 -19.54
C ALA A 498 3.89 -16.74 -18.14
N THR A 499 2.60 -16.89 -17.93
CA THR A 499 2.05 -17.45 -16.69
C THR A 499 2.25 -18.98 -16.73
N MET A 500 3.28 -19.45 -16.04
CA MET A 500 3.49 -20.90 -15.90
C MET A 500 2.96 -21.38 -14.55
N ASN A 501 2.27 -22.51 -14.57
CA ASN A 501 1.86 -23.20 -13.36
C ASN A 501 3.09 -23.77 -12.64
N GLU A 502 3.31 -23.33 -11.42
CA GLU A 502 4.30 -23.92 -10.52
C GLU A 502 3.66 -25.16 -9.90
N GLY A 503 4.28 -26.30 -10.06
CA GLY A 503 3.75 -27.54 -9.49
C GLY A 503 3.66 -27.44 -7.97
N LEU A 504 2.45 -27.55 -7.42
CA LEU A 504 2.20 -27.50 -5.97
C LEU A 504 3.06 -28.55 -5.23
N LEU A 505 3.21 -29.73 -5.80
CA LEU A 505 4.03 -30.80 -5.22
C LEU A 505 5.51 -30.36 -5.13
N GLN A 506 6.03 -29.72 -6.18
CA GLN A 506 7.42 -29.23 -6.22
C GLN A 506 7.65 -28.18 -5.11
N THR A 507 6.69 -27.29 -4.91
CA THR A 507 6.74 -26.27 -3.85
C THR A 507 6.74 -26.91 -2.46
N LEU A 508 5.86 -27.90 -2.24
CA LEU A 508 5.81 -28.63 -0.95
C LEU A 508 7.10 -29.37 -0.66
N LEU A 509 7.68 -30.05 -1.68
CA LEU A 509 8.97 -30.72 -1.54
C LEU A 509 10.09 -29.71 -1.22
N GLY A 510 10.08 -28.54 -1.85
CA GLY A 510 11.03 -27.46 -1.57
C GLY A 510 10.94 -26.98 -0.13
N ILE A 511 9.72 -26.84 0.40
CA ILE A 511 9.47 -26.41 1.79
C ILE A 511 10.06 -27.46 2.77
N VAL A 512 9.79 -28.74 2.54
CA VAL A 512 10.32 -29.83 3.38
C VAL A 512 11.86 -29.85 3.31
N LEU A 513 12.42 -29.75 2.11
CA LEU A 513 13.88 -29.74 1.91
C LEU A 513 14.53 -28.55 2.61
N PHE A 514 13.94 -27.34 2.48
CA PHE A 514 14.46 -26.14 3.14
C PHE A 514 14.32 -26.22 4.67
N ALA A 515 13.23 -26.78 5.19
CA ALA A 515 13.04 -26.96 6.64
C ALA A 515 14.15 -27.82 7.28
N ILE A 516 14.66 -28.79 6.52
CA ILE A 516 15.72 -29.69 6.99
C ILE A 516 17.12 -29.10 6.71
N ALA A 517 17.39 -28.74 5.46
CA ALA A 517 18.70 -28.30 5.00
C ALA A 517 19.01 -26.84 5.38
N GLY A 518 17.99 -25.97 5.43
CA GLY A 518 18.14 -24.54 5.69
C GLY A 518 18.88 -24.23 6.99
N PRO A 519 18.47 -24.78 8.14
CA PRO A 519 19.18 -24.55 9.40
C PRO A 519 20.62 -25.03 9.37
N VAL A 520 20.91 -26.16 8.73
CA VAL A 520 22.26 -26.71 8.62
C VAL A 520 23.15 -25.78 7.77
N VAL A 521 22.68 -25.44 6.57
CA VAL A 521 23.41 -24.56 5.64
C VAL A 521 23.56 -23.16 6.27
N GLY A 522 22.50 -22.64 6.89
CA GLY A 522 22.51 -21.34 7.57
C GLY A 522 23.54 -21.27 8.69
N CYS A 523 23.64 -22.31 9.53
CA CYS A 523 24.64 -22.40 10.60
C CYS A 523 26.06 -22.42 10.03
N LEU A 524 26.27 -23.13 8.94
CA LEU A 524 27.60 -23.22 8.27
C LEU A 524 27.99 -21.85 7.69
N LEU A 525 27.07 -21.19 6.98
CA LEU A 525 27.31 -19.86 6.39
C LEU A 525 27.59 -18.82 7.48
N ALA A 526 26.79 -18.81 8.57
CA ALA A 526 27.01 -17.91 9.69
C ALA A 526 28.35 -18.16 10.39
N GLY A 527 28.77 -19.44 10.49
CA GLY A 527 30.08 -19.82 11.04
C GLY A 527 31.22 -19.34 10.15
N LEU A 528 31.05 -19.47 8.85
CA LEU A 528 32.03 -19.01 7.86
C LEU A 528 32.19 -17.49 7.91
N ASP A 529 31.05 -16.76 7.94
CA ASP A 529 31.01 -15.31 8.04
C ASP A 529 31.76 -14.82 9.31
N ARG A 530 31.41 -15.39 10.48
CA ARG A 530 32.07 -15.07 11.76
C ARG A 530 33.58 -15.31 11.68
N LYS A 531 34.01 -16.38 11.02
CA LYS A 531 35.42 -16.73 10.90
C LYS A 531 36.16 -15.76 9.97
N ILE A 532 35.57 -15.43 8.80
CA ILE A 532 36.13 -14.47 7.85
C ILE A 532 36.25 -13.09 8.51
N THR A 533 35.17 -12.61 9.14
CA THR A 533 35.14 -11.32 9.83
C THR A 533 36.22 -11.24 10.91
N ALA A 534 36.37 -12.28 11.73
CA ALA A 534 37.43 -12.34 12.76
C ALA A 534 38.82 -12.26 12.16
N ARG A 535 39.08 -12.96 11.04
CA ARG A 535 40.37 -12.92 10.33
C ARG A 535 40.65 -11.52 9.76
N MET A 536 39.64 -10.88 9.19
CA MET A 536 39.78 -9.50 8.70
C MET A 536 40.09 -8.50 9.84
N GLN A 537 39.66 -8.82 11.07
CA GLN A 537 39.93 -8.02 12.27
C GLN A 537 41.25 -8.45 12.98
N GLY A 538 42.04 -9.35 12.40
CA GLY A 538 43.29 -9.85 13.00
C GLY A 538 43.10 -10.83 14.15
N ARG A 539 41.87 -11.40 14.31
CA ARG A 539 41.54 -12.39 15.38
C ARG A 539 41.44 -13.79 14.82
N VAL A 540 41.54 -14.80 15.66
CA VAL A 540 41.47 -16.24 15.26
C VAL A 540 40.04 -16.64 14.85
N GLY A 541 39.05 -16.14 15.57
CA GLY A 541 37.65 -16.44 15.36
C GLY A 541 37.18 -17.77 15.94
N PRO A 542 35.85 -17.97 16.06
CA PRO A 542 35.28 -19.21 16.62
C PRO A 542 35.37 -20.38 15.64
N PRO A 543 35.13 -21.63 16.11
CA PRO A 543 34.97 -22.79 15.22
C PRO A 543 33.82 -22.56 14.21
N LEU A 544 33.94 -23.21 13.05
CA LEU A 544 32.93 -23.09 11.97
C LEU A 544 31.55 -23.55 12.43
N LEU A 545 31.46 -24.56 13.28
CA LEU A 545 30.20 -25.11 13.81
C LEU A 545 29.67 -24.37 15.04
N GLN A 546 30.28 -23.24 15.44
CA GLN A 546 29.85 -22.49 16.62
C GLN A 546 28.34 -22.12 16.58
N PRO A 547 27.78 -21.62 15.45
CA PRO A 547 26.34 -21.31 15.43
C PRO A 547 25.46 -22.53 15.72
N TYR A 548 25.83 -23.72 15.27
CA TYR A 548 25.10 -24.95 15.58
C TYR A 548 25.12 -25.24 17.10
N TYR A 549 26.29 -25.09 17.75
CA TYR A 549 26.40 -25.29 19.20
C TYR A 549 25.58 -24.23 19.96
N ASP A 550 25.53 -22.99 19.47
CA ASP A 550 24.73 -21.91 20.06
C ASP A 550 23.24 -22.27 20.01
N VAL A 551 22.74 -22.74 18.85
CA VAL A 551 21.33 -23.16 18.66
C VAL A 551 21.01 -24.33 19.61
N ARG A 552 21.87 -25.34 19.65
CA ARG A 552 21.68 -26.51 20.54
C ARG A 552 21.57 -26.08 22.00
N LYS A 553 22.47 -25.18 22.44
CA LYS A 553 22.46 -24.66 23.81
C LYS A 553 21.15 -23.89 24.12
N LEU A 554 20.63 -23.14 23.13
CA LEU A 554 19.37 -22.39 23.30
C LEU A 554 18.17 -23.35 23.43
N ILE A 555 18.16 -24.47 22.67
CA ILE A 555 17.10 -25.49 22.77
C ILE A 555 17.05 -26.12 24.16
N GLU A 556 18.20 -26.25 24.84
CA GLU A 556 18.32 -26.85 26.15
C GLU A 556 17.91 -25.90 27.31
N LYS A 557 17.69 -24.60 27.03
CA LYS A 557 17.29 -23.60 28.02
C LYS A 557 15.80 -23.63 28.34
N ASP A 558 15.43 -23.17 29.52
CA ASP A 558 14.04 -22.99 29.92
C ASP A 558 13.34 -21.98 29.03
N ASP A 559 12.11 -22.28 28.64
CA ASP A 559 11.28 -21.40 27.81
C ASP A 559 10.63 -20.33 28.68
N VAL A 560 11.09 -19.10 28.54
CA VAL A 560 10.54 -17.92 29.23
C VAL A 560 10.02 -16.92 28.22
N SER A 561 9.03 -16.12 28.60
CA SER A 561 8.48 -15.07 27.75
C SER A 561 8.08 -13.85 28.58
N VAL A 562 8.15 -12.68 27.98
CA VAL A 562 7.69 -11.43 28.60
C VAL A 562 6.15 -11.37 28.56
N ASN A 563 5.56 -11.87 27.47
CA ASN A 563 4.10 -11.89 27.31
C ASN A 563 3.65 -13.13 26.51
N THR A 564 2.34 -13.34 26.44
CA THR A 564 1.75 -14.54 25.83
C THR A 564 1.76 -14.56 24.31
N VAL A 565 2.00 -13.41 23.65
CA VAL A 565 1.81 -13.24 22.20
C VAL A 565 3.15 -13.24 21.45
N GLU A 566 4.23 -12.83 22.11
CA GLU A 566 5.59 -12.74 21.53
C GLU A 566 5.99 -14.04 20.82
N GLY A 567 5.82 -15.18 21.50
CA GLY A 567 6.15 -16.50 20.94
C GLY A 567 5.36 -16.83 19.68
N THR A 568 4.10 -16.37 19.59
CA THR A 568 3.26 -16.57 18.40
C THR A 568 3.84 -15.82 17.20
N TYR A 569 4.23 -14.56 17.41
CA TYR A 569 4.84 -13.75 16.33
C TYR A 569 6.16 -14.37 15.85
N ILE A 570 7.02 -14.83 16.78
CA ILE A 570 8.30 -15.49 16.45
C ILE A 570 8.06 -16.79 15.66
N THR A 571 7.08 -17.60 16.11
CA THR A 571 6.72 -18.85 15.41
C THR A 571 6.25 -18.55 13.99
N PHE A 572 5.42 -17.53 13.80
CA PHE A 572 4.95 -17.13 12.49
C PHE A 572 6.10 -16.65 11.60
N ALA A 573 7.03 -15.87 12.15
CA ALA A 573 8.23 -15.43 11.43
C ALA A 573 9.02 -16.65 10.93
N LEU A 574 9.23 -17.65 11.80
CA LEU A 574 9.96 -18.88 11.43
C LEU A 574 9.24 -19.65 10.32
N VAL A 575 7.91 -19.87 10.47
CA VAL A 575 7.10 -20.59 9.47
C VAL A 575 7.19 -19.88 8.10
N LEU A 576 7.06 -18.55 8.07
CA LEU A 576 7.12 -17.77 6.84
C LEU A 576 8.52 -17.82 6.20
N THR A 577 9.60 -17.82 7.01
CA THR A 577 10.96 -18.00 6.52
C THR A 577 11.11 -19.37 5.84
N VAL A 578 10.56 -20.42 6.47
CA VAL A 578 10.63 -21.79 5.92
C VAL A 578 9.84 -21.87 4.61
N ILE A 579 8.65 -21.27 4.55
CA ILE A 579 7.85 -21.26 3.31
C ILE A 579 8.57 -20.48 2.21
N GLY A 580 9.06 -19.26 2.52
CA GLY A 580 9.77 -18.42 1.54
C GLY A 580 11.03 -19.07 1.01
N GLY A 581 11.85 -19.65 1.89
CA GLY A 581 13.04 -20.40 1.51
C GLY A 581 12.70 -21.66 0.71
N GLY A 582 11.60 -22.32 1.07
CA GLY A 582 11.10 -23.50 0.35
C GLY A 582 10.67 -23.17 -1.07
N VAL A 583 9.95 -22.08 -1.27
CA VAL A 583 9.55 -21.58 -2.60
C VAL A 583 10.81 -21.28 -3.43
N PHE A 584 11.83 -20.67 -2.82
CA PHE A 584 13.11 -20.39 -3.49
C PHE A 584 13.80 -21.69 -3.95
N VAL A 585 13.93 -22.67 -3.05
CA VAL A 585 14.60 -23.97 -3.34
C VAL A 585 13.81 -24.74 -4.40
N ALA A 586 12.48 -24.63 -4.42
CA ALA A 586 11.63 -25.24 -5.44
C ALA A 586 11.79 -24.59 -6.82
N GLY A 587 12.50 -23.46 -6.92
CA GLY A 587 12.65 -22.72 -8.18
C GLY A 587 11.43 -21.88 -8.53
N GLY A 588 10.62 -21.52 -7.54
CA GLY A 588 9.40 -20.74 -7.70
C GLY A 588 9.64 -19.27 -8.00
N ASN A 589 8.60 -18.47 -7.88
CA ASN A 589 8.63 -17.04 -8.20
C ASN A 589 9.48 -16.27 -7.18
N PHE A 590 10.52 -15.59 -7.67
CA PHE A 590 11.48 -14.84 -6.84
C PHE A 590 10.81 -13.73 -6.03
N LEU A 591 9.88 -12.98 -6.65
CA LEU A 591 9.17 -11.91 -5.93
C LEU A 591 8.34 -12.47 -4.77
N MET A 592 7.71 -13.64 -4.96
CA MET A 592 6.98 -14.30 -3.87
C MET A 592 7.90 -14.65 -2.70
N CYS A 593 9.11 -15.16 -2.99
CA CYS A 593 10.11 -15.44 -1.96
C CYS A 593 10.48 -14.17 -1.18
N VAL A 594 10.76 -13.09 -1.90
CA VAL A 594 11.10 -11.77 -1.31
C VAL A 594 9.98 -11.31 -0.37
N PHE A 595 8.74 -11.32 -0.85
CA PHE A 595 7.59 -10.85 -0.05
C PHE A 595 7.36 -11.71 1.19
N LEU A 596 7.55 -13.03 1.11
CA LEU A 596 7.40 -13.92 2.26
C LEU A 596 8.50 -13.66 3.31
N ILE A 597 9.73 -13.42 2.87
CA ILE A 597 10.85 -13.10 3.76
C ILE A 597 10.62 -11.72 4.41
N THR A 598 10.14 -10.72 3.66
CA THR A 598 9.79 -9.40 4.20
C THR A 598 8.66 -9.52 5.25
N LEU A 599 7.66 -10.36 4.98
CA LEU A 599 6.58 -10.63 5.94
C LEU A 599 7.12 -11.30 7.21
N SER A 600 8.06 -12.25 7.06
CA SER A 600 8.73 -12.88 8.19
C SER A 600 9.48 -11.83 9.03
N ALA A 601 10.26 -10.95 8.40
CA ALA A 601 10.96 -9.85 9.06
C ALA A 601 9.98 -8.95 9.82
N LEU A 602 8.83 -8.65 9.23
CA LEU A 602 7.80 -7.83 9.90
C LEU A 602 7.30 -8.52 11.18
N PHE A 603 7.00 -9.82 11.15
CA PHE A 603 6.55 -10.53 12.36
C PHE A 603 7.64 -10.58 13.43
N PHE A 604 8.90 -10.65 13.03
CA PHE A 604 10.03 -10.57 13.95
C PHE A 604 10.12 -9.18 14.60
N ILE A 605 9.95 -8.11 13.81
CA ILE A 605 9.91 -6.72 14.29
C ILE A 605 8.73 -6.53 15.27
N VAL A 606 7.54 -7.05 14.92
CA VAL A 606 6.33 -6.95 15.77
C VAL A 606 6.55 -7.71 17.11
N ALA A 607 7.24 -8.85 17.06
CA ALA A 607 7.60 -9.59 18.28
C ALA A 607 8.48 -8.74 19.21
N ALA A 608 9.49 -8.04 18.65
CA ALA A 608 10.35 -7.16 19.43
C ALA A 608 9.57 -6.00 20.06
N TYR A 609 8.68 -5.36 19.32
CA TYR A 609 7.81 -4.30 19.86
C TYR A 609 6.88 -4.83 20.96
N SER A 610 6.37 -6.06 20.83
CA SER A 610 5.38 -6.62 21.77
C SER A 610 5.93 -6.73 23.19
N SER A 611 7.26 -6.80 23.37
CA SER A 611 7.90 -6.87 24.68
C SER A 611 7.83 -5.55 25.45
N ARG A 612 7.66 -4.41 24.76
CA ARG A 612 7.67 -3.03 25.32
C ARG A 612 8.92 -2.69 26.13
N SER A 613 10.02 -3.41 25.91
CA SER A 613 11.32 -2.99 26.43
C SER A 613 11.81 -1.79 25.60
N PRO A 614 12.30 -0.69 26.21
CA PRO A 614 12.84 0.43 25.45
C PRO A 614 14.00 0.00 24.53
N TYR A 615 14.77 -0.99 24.94
CA TYR A 615 15.88 -1.52 24.14
C TYR A 615 15.37 -2.29 22.90
N SER A 616 14.32 -3.11 23.09
CA SER A 616 13.68 -3.85 22.00
C SER A 616 12.99 -2.90 21.02
N GLU A 617 12.33 -1.84 21.52
CA GLU A 617 11.67 -0.84 20.68
C GLU A 617 12.68 -0.11 19.78
N VAL A 618 13.81 0.34 20.36
CA VAL A 618 14.90 0.97 19.60
C VAL A 618 15.47 -0.01 18.56
N GLY A 619 15.65 -1.27 18.95
CA GLY A 619 16.11 -2.33 18.03
C GLY A 619 15.13 -2.54 16.88
N ALA A 620 13.83 -2.58 17.17
CA ALA A 620 12.76 -2.76 16.18
C ALA A 620 12.68 -1.57 15.21
N ASP A 621 12.82 -0.33 15.72
CA ASP A 621 12.89 0.87 14.87
C ASP A 621 14.08 0.80 13.90
N ARG A 622 15.25 0.38 14.39
CA ARG A 622 16.46 0.25 13.57
C ARG A 622 16.30 -0.84 12.50
N GLU A 623 15.69 -1.97 12.86
CA GLU A 623 15.41 -3.06 11.92
C GLU A 623 14.40 -2.60 10.86
N THR A 624 13.35 -1.87 11.25
CA THR A 624 12.37 -1.31 10.32
C THR A 624 13.04 -0.36 9.30
N LEU A 625 13.97 0.48 9.77
CA LEU A 625 14.76 1.36 8.92
C LEU A 625 15.65 0.56 7.96
N GLN A 626 16.27 -0.52 8.46
CA GLN A 626 17.14 -1.38 7.65
C GLN A 626 16.35 -2.08 6.54
N VAL A 627 15.15 -2.58 6.84
CA VAL A 627 14.25 -3.16 5.83
C VAL A 627 13.92 -2.12 4.76
N MET A 628 13.55 -0.89 5.18
CA MET A 628 13.28 0.22 4.26
C MET A 628 14.48 0.50 3.34
N ALA A 629 15.70 0.39 3.85
CA ALA A 629 16.91 0.69 3.10
C ALA A 629 17.25 -0.39 2.06
N TYR A 630 17.09 -1.68 2.38
CA TYR A 630 17.49 -2.76 1.45
C TYR A 630 16.36 -3.21 0.52
N GLU A 631 15.09 -3.01 0.87
CA GLU A 631 13.94 -3.48 0.07
C GLU A 631 14.01 -3.00 -1.39
N PRO A 632 14.29 -1.71 -1.69
CA PRO A 632 14.42 -1.27 -3.08
C PRO A 632 15.51 -2.03 -3.85
N THR A 633 16.65 -2.31 -3.21
CA THR A 633 17.76 -3.05 -3.84
C THR A 633 17.31 -4.46 -4.26
N VAL A 634 16.61 -5.17 -3.37
CA VAL A 634 16.12 -6.52 -3.65
C VAL A 634 15.07 -6.49 -4.77
N LEU A 635 14.19 -5.49 -4.77
CA LEU A 635 13.20 -5.31 -5.85
C LEU A 635 13.89 -5.03 -7.18
N PHE A 636 14.96 -4.21 -7.19
CA PHE A 636 15.73 -3.96 -8.43
C PHE A 636 16.41 -5.24 -8.94
N VAL A 637 16.92 -6.09 -8.06
CA VAL A 637 17.47 -7.40 -8.46
C VAL A 637 16.39 -8.24 -9.18
N ALA A 638 15.17 -8.26 -8.63
CA ALA A 638 14.04 -8.97 -9.26
C ALA A 638 13.70 -8.37 -10.64
N VAL A 639 13.68 -7.04 -10.74
CA VAL A 639 13.42 -6.33 -12.01
C VAL A 639 14.53 -6.65 -13.03
N CYS A 640 15.79 -6.55 -12.64
CA CYS A 640 16.94 -6.87 -13.53
C CYS A 640 16.86 -8.32 -14.00
N MET A 641 16.53 -9.24 -13.11
CA MET A 641 16.33 -10.65 -13.48
C MET A 641 15.20 -10.78 -14.52
N PHE A 642 14.08 -10.09 -14.31
CA PHE A 642 12.96 -10.12 -15.26
C PHE A 642 13.36 -9.52 -16.61
N LEU A 643 14.02 -8.36 -16.63
CA LEU A 643 14.44 -7.71 -17.89
C LEU A 643 15.46 -8.55 -18.67
N ALA A 644 16.36 -9.24 -17.95
CA ALA A 644 17.40 -10.06 -18.59
C ALA A 644 16.85 -11.40 -19.10
N LEU A 645 15.89 -12.01 -18.39
CA LEU A 645 15.49 -13.41 -18.61
C LEU A 645 14.02 -13.57 -19.06
N GLY A 646 13.24 -12.52 -19.03
CA GLY A 646 11.81 -12.51 -19.35
C GLY A 646 10.94 -13.23 -18.33
N THR A 647 11.47 -13.51 -17.16
CA THR A 647 10.74 -14.31 -16.18
C THR A 647 11.19 -14.06 -14.74
N UNK A 648 10.35 -14.16 -13.86
CA UNK A 648 10.68 -14.09 -12.47
C UNK A 648 10.76 -15.46 -11.84
N UNK A 649 10.60 -16.68 -12.52
CA UNK A 649 10.73 -17.95 -12.01
C UNK A 649 12.17 -18.38 -12.04
N UNK A 650 12.59 -18.75 -10.97
CA UNK A 650 13.92 -19.12 -10.81
C UNK A 650 14.28 -20.43 -11.46
N UNK A 651 13.36 -21.24 -11.62
CA UNK A 651 13.59 -22.44 -12.33
C UNK A 651 13.78 -22.24 -13.80
N ARG A 652 13.18 -21.28 -14.32
CA ARG A 652 13.39 -20.95 -15.74
C ARG A 652 14.69 -20.20 -15.96
N ALA A 653 15.01 -19.31 -15.07
CA ALA A 653 16.26 -18.52 -15.13
C ALA A 653 17.51 -19.41 -15.21
N SER A 654 17.52 -20.50 -14.48
CA SER A 654 18.67 -21.44 -14.47
C SER A 654 18.80 -22.24 -15.77
N ARG A 655 17.77 -22.30 -16.61
CA ARG A 655 17.73 -23.07 -17.86
C ARG A 655 18.00 -22.21 -19.10
N THR A 656 18.03 -20.90 -18.97
CA THR A 656 18.23 -20.01 -20.12
C THR A 656 19.70 -19.86 -20.46
N SER A 657 20.01 -19.66 -21.74
CA SER A 657 21.37 -19.56 -22.26
C SER A 657 22.15 -18.36 -21.73
N ALA A 658 21.51 -17.43 -21.04
CA ALA A 658 22.17 -16.25 -20.47
C ALA A 658 23.17 -16.60 -19.35
N PHE A 659 23.10 -17.82 -18.81
CA PHE A 659 24.01 -18.30 -17.78
C PHE A 659 25.02 -19.35 -18.30
N ARG A 660 25.07 -19.62 -19.61
CA ARG A 660 26.05 -20.53 -20.23
C ARG A 660 27.35 -19.80 -20.59
#